data_347e3226cc5a368624a743cc8d6f697b
#
_entry.id   347e3226cc5a368624a743cc8d6f697b
#
_cell.length_a   1.000
_cell.length_b   1.000
_cell.length_c   1.000
_cell.angle_alpha   90.00
_cell.angle_beta   90.00
_cell.angle_gamma   90.00
#
_symmetry.space_group_name_H-M   'P 1'
#
loop_
_entity.id
_entity.type
_entity.pdbx_description
1 polymer ?
#
loop_
_entity_poly.entity_id
_entity_poly.type
_entity_poly.pdbx_seq_one_letter_code
_entity_poly.pdbx_strand_id
1 'polypeptide(L)'
;MSNSNSANNKIKWKYLLKKNDDETDETVIIRNPFLTEDQYYSKQYQRSSSPTSRIRAASISDRSTPEKITFVENYQIKRRPSLGGTSDDQESRIFFIEDVDKVLAELLKREDTDSNFKITIEDKGSKVLQVGTASSEGFKYYNIRGTYMLSNLLQELTLAKKYHKKQIFLEEARLNEPPVSKLIRLIKEKFWKSLIRKIDIDSIVKIARDEKFEDKTFLRIYVPYRNKDQYEFYIKAGKKAVDYKVEVDYLPENITAEYENSIRNKPGFLSLAMRKCIDPSTGKKDMLEGWPYVVPGGRFNEFYGWDSYFVSLGLLESGDTYNEVIRGVLENYIFEIENYGKILNANRTYYLSRSQPPFLTDLSIKYFEHIGGSENSEAVLLLKRCIGAAIKEYKNVWCCPPRLNMETGLSCYFPQSVGIPPECESDHFDSILMPYAKKYNVSIDKFKELYNTKQIIEHELDLYFTHDKAIRESGHDTTNRFEGVCNHLVTVDLNSLLYRYEIDIAYAVLHYLDDKFLDFEKVQTDSAHWSRLAAERKRNIDKYLWNEEKSMYFDYNWFTREQSTFETATTFWPLWATCASSQQAQKLRDNAIPVFEEFGGIVSTTEESRGAVNSSHPQRQWDFPFAWSPHQILLWEGLEKYGFSGDARRLAYRWVYMVTKVFVDYNGTVVEKYDVTSEVDPHNVDAEYGNQGNDFKGVAEEGFGWTNTSYLLGLKYLNRYCIRALNNCIAPTLFFERLLDKDREDFGFGNLTVSDNH
;
A
#
# COMPACT_ATOMS: atom_id res chain seq x y z
N MET A 1 -10.77 56.40 18.93
CA MET A 1 -11.49 56.36 17.66
C MET A 1 -10.49 56.05 16.57
N SER A 2 -10.48 54.87 16.12
CA SER A 2 -10.27 54.38 14.73
C SER A 2 -10.01 52.87 14.81
N ASN A 3 -11.03 52.13 14.41
CA ASN A 3 -11.01 50.69 14.24
C ASN A 3 -10.08 50.31 13.09
N SER A 4 -9.17 49.38 13.32
CA SER A 4 -8.56 48.60 12.26
C SER A 4 -8.90 47.13 12.49
N ASN A 5 -9.88 46.66 11.72
CA ASN A 5 -10.22 45.24 11.61
C ASN A 5 -9.04 44.46 11.02
N SER A 6 -8.34 43.69 11.83
CA SER A 6 -7.52 42.63 11.33
C SER A 6 -8.42 41.41 11.11
N ALA A 7 -8.67 41.11 9.85
CA ALA A 7 -9.36 39.91 9.44
C ALA A 7 -8.53 38.70 9.85
N ASN A 8 -8.96 38.01 10.90
CA ASN A 8 -8.51 36.70 11.27
C ASN A 8 -8.94 35.71 10.18
N ASN A 9 -8.04 35.42 9.25
CA ASN A 9 -8.16 34.26 8.39
C ASN A 9 -8.01 33.03 9.27
N LYS A 10 -9.11 32.58 9.87
CA LYS A 10 -9.24 31.22 10.40
C LYS A 10 -9.23 30.29 9.21
N ILE A 11 -8.08 29.72 8.90
CA ILE A 11 -7.98 28.55 8.05
C ILE A 11 -8.68 27.42 8.81
N LYS A 12 -9.96 27.21 8.51
CA LYS A 12 -10.70 26.04 8.98
C LYS A 12 -10.19 24.84 8.22
N TRP A 13 -9.26 24.10 8.79
CA TRP A 13 -8.93 22.75 8.38
C TRP A 13 -10.13 21.84 8.70
N LYS A 14 -11.18 21.90 7.89
CA LYS A 14 -12.15 20.84 7.81
C LYS A 14 -11.51 19.77 6.93
N TYR A 15 -11.11 18.66 7.51
CA TYR A 15 -11.09 17.39 6.80
C TYR A 15 -12.51 17.19 6.30
N LEU A 16 -12.74 17.52 5.04
CA LEU A 16 -14.02 17.42 4.41
C LEU A 16 -14.31 15.96 4.10
N LEU A 17 -14.71 15.18 5.12
CA LEU A 17 -15.80 14.26 4.90
C LEU A 17 -17.03 15.15 4.75
N LYS A 18 -17.25 15.73 3.58
CA LYS A 18 -18.53 16.31 3.23
C LYS A 18 -19.54 15.18 3.24
N LYS A 19 -20.33 15.07 4.30
CA LYS A 19 -21.74 14.75 4.12
C LYS A 19 -22.27 15.89 3.28
N ASN A 20 -22.42 15.67 1.98
CA ASN A 20 -23.20 16.56 1.14
C ASN A 20 -24.65 16.35 1.55
N ASP A 21 -25.23 17.29 2.29
CA ASP A 21 -26.64 17.40 2.57
C ASP A 21 -27.44 17.93 1.36
N ASP A 22 -26.92 17.80 0.14
CA ASP A 22 -27.65 18.09 -1.09
C ASP A 22 -28.14 16.77 -1.70
N GLU A 23 -29.44 16.61 -1.72
CA GLU A 23 -30.24 15.43 -2.14
C GLU A 23 -30.09 15.00 -3.62
N THR A 24 -29.03 15.37 -4.32
CA THR A 24 -28.84 15.03 -5.75
C THR A 24 -27.57 14.26 -6.08
N ASP A 25 -26.65 14.08 -5.17
CA ASP A 25 -25.46 13.23 -5.37
C ASP A 25 -25.55 11.96 -4.49
N GLU A 26 -26.28 10.95 -4.99
CA GLU A 26 -26.26 9.62 -4.38
C GLU A 26 -24.82 9.10 -4.40
N THR A 27 -24.16 9.14 -3.25
CA THR A 27 -22.93 8.38 -3.01
C THR A 27 -23.24 6.94 -3.35
N VAL A 28 -22.63 6.38 -4.41
CA VAL A 28 -22.84 4.99 -4.79
C VAL A 28 -22.18 4.14 -3.71
N ILE A 29 -22.95 3.76 -2.70
CA ILE A 29 -22.54 2.73 -1.75
C ILE A 29 -22.58 1.42 -2.53
N ILE A 30 -21.42 0.97 -3.00
CA ILE A 30 -21.30 -0.32 -3.66
C ILE A 30 -21.44 -1.39 -2.56
N ARG A 31 -22.69 -1.81 -2.30
CA ARG A 31 -22.97 -2.94 -1.42
C ARG A 31 -22.82 -4.21 -2.26
N ASN A 32 -21.95 -5.10 -1.81
CA ASN A 32 -21.81 -6.39 -2.46
C ASN A 32 -22.93 -7.33 -2.00
N PRO A 33 -23.80 -7.82 -2.90
CA PRO A 33 -24.84 -8.76 -2.57
C PRO A 33 -24.35 -10.21 -2.42
N PHE A 34 -23.08 -10.48 -2.72
CA PHE A 34 -22.56 -11.84 -2.73
C PHE A 34 -22.12 -12.29 -1.33
N LEU A 35 -22.37 -13.56 -1.02
CA LEU A 35 -21.85 -14.20 0.17
C LEU A 35 -20.32 -14.26 0.11
N THR A 36 -19.65 -14.19 1.27
CA THR A 36 -18.23 -14.51 1.34
C THR A 36 -17.97 -15.94 0.86
N GLU A 37 -16.77 -16.24 0.44
CA GLU A 37 -16.40 -17.58 -0.02
C GLU A 37 -16.70 -18.63 1.06
N ASP A 38 -16.35 -18.38 2.30
CA ASP A 38 -16.63 -19.26 3.44
C ASP A 38 -18.15 -19.46 3.64
N GLN A 39 -18.92 -18.38 3.57
CA GLN A 39 -20.38 -18.45 3.70
C GLN A 39 -21.04 -19.19 2.55
N TYR A 40 -20.53 -19.01 1.34
CA TYR A 40 -21.07 -19.64 0.14
C TYR A 40 -20.83 -21.16 0.15
N TYR A 41 -19.58 -21.57 0.36
CA TYR A 41 -19.20 -22.98 0.33
C TYR A 41 -19.63 -23.75 1.58
N SER A 42 -19.67 -23.15 2.77
CA SER A 42 -20.18 -23.80 3.98
C SER A 42 -21.68 -24.11 3.90
N LYS A 43 -22.49 -23.21 3.32
CA LYS A 43 -23.94 -23.44 3.14
C LYS A 43 -24.27 -24.56 2.16
N GLN A 44 -23.43 -24.85 1.18
CA GLN A 44 -23.66 -25.94 0.23
C GLN A 44 -23.68 -27.34 0.87
N TYR A 45 -23.18 -27.49 2.10
CA TYR A 45 -23.14 -28.77 2.81
C TYR A 45 -24.46 -29.18 3.47
N GLN A 46 -25.36 -28.27 3.72
CA GLN A 46 -26.59 -28.55 4.48
C GLN A 46 -27.75 -29.07 3.61
N ARG A 47 -27.55 -29.24 2.30
CA ARG A 47 -28.58 -29.73 1.38
C ARG A 47 -28.42 -31.24 1.13
N SER A 48 -29.53 -31.97 1.17
CA SER A 48 -29.60 -33.46 1.14
C SER A 48 -28.89 -34.14 -0.04
N SER A 49 -28.62 -35.43 0.11
CA SER A 49 -27.76 -36.24 -0.76
C SER A 49 -28.33 -36.63 -2.14
N SER A 50 -29.52 -36.27 -2.51
CA SER A 50 -30.14 -36.62 -3.80
C SER A 50 -30.32 -35.41 -4.73
N PRO A 51 -29.80 -35.45 -5.99
CA PRO A 51 -29.95 -34.36 -6.96
C PRO A 51 -31.41 -34.00 -7.26
N THR A 52 -32.31 -34.96 -7.34
CA THR A 52 -33.72 -34.76 -7.63
C THR A 52 -34.51 -34.07 -6.52
N SER A 53 -34.16 -34.33 -5.26
CA SER A 53 -34.79 -33.64 -4.13
C SER A 53 -34.33 -32.18 -3.98
N ARG A 54 -33.15 -31.86 -4.52
CA ARG A 54 -32.56 -30.51 -4.43
C ARG A 54 -33.18 -29.53 -5.44
N ILE A 55 -33.46 -29.97 -6.63
CA ILE A 55 -34.08 -29.14 -7.67
C ILE A 55 -35.51 -28.80 -7.28
N ARG A 56 -36.26 -29.75 -6.70
CA ARG A 56 -37.62 -29.49 -6.19
C ARG A 56 -37.63 -28.53 -4.99
N ALA A 57 -36.61 -28.58 -4.12
CA ALA A 57 -36.50 -27.65 -2.98
C ALA A 57 -36.10 -26.24 -3.39
N ALA A 58 -35.42 -26.06 -4.52
CA ALA A 58 -35.07 -24.74 -5.06
C ALA A 58 -36.25 -24.09 -5.82
N SER A 59 -37.21 -24.87 -6.30
CA SER A 59 -38.41 -24.39 -6.99
C SER A 59 -39.62 -24.17 -6.08
N ILE A 60 -39.59 -24.65 -4.84
CA ILE A 60 -40.62 -24.41 -3.85
C ILE A 60 -40.05 -23.45 -2.82
N SER A 61 -40.54 -22.22 -2.84
CA SER A 61 -40.30 -21.27 -1.76
C SER A 61 -40.89 -21.85 -0.47
N ASP A 62 -40.02 -22.44 0.36
CA ASP A 62 -40.45 -22.98 1.64
C ASP A 62 -40.81 -21.83 2.59
N ARG A 63 -42.12 -21.67 2.81
CA ARG A 63 -42.73 -20.65 3.65
C ARG A 63 -42.89 -21.07 5.10
N SER A 64 -42.02 -21.93 5.60
CA SER A 64 -42.13 -22.36 7.01
C SER A 64 -40.80 -22.72 7.65
N THR A 65 -40.05 -21.71 8.06
CA THR A 65 -39.24 -21.70 9.32
C THR A 65 -38.80 -20.28 9.61
N PRO A 66 -38.95 -19.80 10.86
CA PRO A 66 -38.64 -18.41 11.20
C PRO A 66 -37.22 -18.28 11.75
N GLU A 67 -36.26 -18.18 10.89
CA GLU A 67 -35.00 -17.50 11.26
C GLU A 67 -34.84 -16.35 10.29
N LYS A 68 -35.06 -15.15 10.83
CA LYS A 68 -34.90 -13.88 10.12
C LYS A 68 -33.46 -13.70 9.70
N ILE A 69 -33.10 -14.20 8.53
CA ILE A 69 -32.04 -13.62 7.74
C ILE A 69 -32.67 -12.44 7.03
N THR A 70 -32.40 -11.23 7.52
CA THR A 70 -32.83 -10.00 6.88
C THR A 70 -32.07 -9.88 5.58
N PHE A 71 -32.61 -10.39 4.49
CA PHE A 71 -32.20 -9.99 3.16
C PHE A 71 -32.54 -8.52 3.03
N VAL A 72 -31.57 -7.65 2.86
CA VAL A 72 -31.80 -6.30 2.37
C VAL A 72 -32.28 -6.48 0.92
N GLU A 73 -33.57 -6.36 0.73
CA GLU A 73 -34.23 -6.44 -0.57
C GLU A 73 -33.72 -5.33 -1.50
N ASN A 74 -33.57 -5.74 -2.76
CA ASN A 74 -33.68 -4.95 -3.96
C ASN A 74 -32.49 -4.10 -4.41
N TYR A 75 -31.54 -4.76 -5.09
CA TYR A 75 -31.01 -4.17 -6.31
C TYR A 75 -31.36 -5.07 -7.49
N GLN A 76 -32.48 -4.83 -8.10
CA GLN A 76 -32.74 -5.29 -9.46
C GLN A 76 -31.79 -4.53 -10.39
N ILE A 77 -30.71 -5.18 -10.79
CA ILE A 77 -29.91 -4.75 -11.95
C ILE A 77 -30.83 -4.90 -13.16
N LYS A 78 -31.48 -3.82 -13.58
CA LYS A 78 -32.15 -3.78 -14.88
C LYS A 78 -31.08 -3.90 -15.96
N ARG A 79 -30.82 -5.15 -16.39
CA ARG A 79 -30.03 -5.40 -17.60
C ARG A 79 -30.78 -4.76 -18.78
N ARG A 80 -30.08 -4.03 -19.66
CA ARG A 80 -30.62 -3.73 -20.99
C ARG A 80 -30.86 -5.08 -21.67
N PRO A 81 -32.06 -5.32 -22.25
CA PRO A 81 -32.27 -6.52 -23.04
C PRO A 81 -31.26 -6.51 -24.20
N SER A 82 -30.50 -7.60 -24.34
CA SER A 82 -29.79 -7.86 -25.58
C SER A 82 -30.85 -7.97 -26.66
N LEU A 83 -30.71 -7.21 -27.74
CA LEU A 83 -31.59 -7.30 -28.91
C LEU A 83 -31.68 -8.77 -29.35
N GLY A 84 -32.81 -9.45 -29.07
CA GLY A 84 -33.10 -10.78 -29.56
C GLY A 84 -33.56 -11.85 -28.56
N GLY A 85 -33.89 -11.55 -27.32
CA GLY A 85 -34.39 -12.52 -26.35
C GLY A 85 -35.85 -12.26 -25.95
N THR A 86 -36.68 -13.27 -26.02
CA THR A 86 -38.07 -13.27 -25.51
C THR A 86 -38.11 -13.13 -24.00
N SER A 87 -39.13 -12.49 -23.47
CA SER A 87 -39.31 -11.90 -22.13
C SER A 87 -39.38 -12.85 -20.91
N ASP A 88 -38.94 -14.10 -20.97
CA ASP A 88 -39.23 -15.10 -19.92
C ASP A 88 -38.01 -15.64 -19.11
N ASP A 89 -36.78 -15.13 -19.30
CA ASP A 89 -35.61 -15.66 -18.59
C ASP A 89 -34.84 -14.55 -17.86
N GLN A 90 -35.38 -14.02 -16.76
CA GLN A 90 -34.68 -13.08 -15.88
C GLN A 90 -34.13 -13.71 -14.57
N GLU A 91 -34.24 -15.03 -14.39
CA GLU A 91 -33.58 -15.71 -13.28
C GLU A 91 -32.12 -16.01 -13.64
N SER A 92 -31.20 -15.65 -12.73
CA SER A 92 -29.78 -16.01 -12.86
C SER A 92 -29.66 -17.53 -13.02
N ARG A 93 -28.97 -17.98 -14.08
CA ARG A 93 -28.73 -19.42 -14.28
C ARG A 93 -27.92 -20.01 -13.16
N ILE A 94 -28.24 -21.25 -12.82
CA ILE A 94 -27.43 -22.05 -11.90
C ILE A 94 -26.78 -23.17 -12.71
N PHE A 95 -25.48 -23.26 -12.67
CA PHE A 95 -24.72 -24.35 -13.26
C PHE A 95 -24.64 -25.52 -12.27
N PHE A 96 -24.66 -26.74 -12.80
CA PHE A 96 -24.41 -27.96 -12.03
C PHE A 96 -23.07 -28.56 -12.45
N ILE A 97 -22.13 -28.59 -11.53
CA ILE A 97 -20.80 -29.18 -11.71
C ILE A 97 -20.80 -30.49 -10.91
N GLU A 98 -20.96 -31.61 -11.62
CA GLU A 98 -21.06 -32.94 -11.04
C GLU A 98 -19.75 -33.43 -10.46
N ASP A 99 -18.63 -33.08 -11.11
CA ASP A 99 -17.28 -33.46 -10.71
C ASP A 99 -16.34 -32.26 -10.82
N VAL A 100 -16.04 -31.66 -9.67
CA VAL A 100 -15.19 -30.46 -9.56
C VAL A 100 -13.78 -30.74 -10.07
N ASP A 101 -13.18 -31.88 -9.70
CA ASP A 101 -11.81 -32.20 -10.10
C ASP A 101 -11.70 -32.42 -11.60
N LYS A 102 -12.68 -33.08 -12.21
CA LYS A 102 -12.75 -33.32 -13.64
C LYS A 102 -12.89 -32.02 -14.43
N VAL A 103 -13.85 -31.16 -14.04
CA VAL A 103 -14.10 -29.89 -14.73
C VAL A 103 -12.91 -28.95 -14.56
N LEU A 104 -12.27 -28.91 -13.38
CA LEU A 104 -11.04 -28.15 -13.14
C LEU A 104 -9.89 -28.62 -14.04
N ALA A 105 -9.68 -29.93 -14.12
CA ALA A 105 -8.61 -30.50 -14.97
C ALA A 105 -8.88 -30.23 -16.47
N GLU A 106 -10.15 -30.32 -16.92
CA GLU A 106 -10.53 -30.01 -18.29
C GLU A 106 -10.35 -28.54 -18.62
N LEU A 107 -10.75 -27.65 -17.70
CA LEU A 107 -10.58 -26.20 -17.85
C LEU A 107 -9.11 -25.83 -17.99
N LEU A 108 -8.25 -26.29 -17.07
CA LEU A 108 -6.81 -26.03 -17.13
C LEU A 108 -6.19 -26.60 -18.42
N LYS A 109 -6.48 -27.85 -18.78
CA LYS A 109 -5.94 -28.47 -20.00
C LYS A 109 -6.27 -27.69 -21.28
N ARG A 110 -7.44 -27.04 -21.34
CA ARG A 110 -7.92 -26.34 -22.54
C ARG A 110 -7.53 -24.89 -22.60
N GLU A 111 -7.50 -24.22 -21.46
CA GLU A 111 -7.43 -22.76 -21.41
C GLU A 111 -6.15 -22.22 -20.76
N ASP A 112 -5.48 -22.97 -19.88
CA ASP A 112 -4.17 -22.65 -19.29
C ASP A 112 -3.06 -23.20 -20.21
N THR A 113 -2.69 -22.40 -21.20
CA THR A 113 -1.80 -22.88 -22.29
C THR A 113 -0.32 -22.77 -21.97
N ASP A 114 0.06 -22.03 -20.96
CA ASP A 114 1.42 -21.88 -20.45
C ASP A 114 1.70 -22.67 -19.15
N SER A 115 0.69 -23.36 -18.63
CA SER A 115 0.77 -24.22 -17.42
C SER A 115 1.13 -23.47 -16.14
N ASN A 116 0.70 -22.19 -16.03
CA ASN A 116 0.92 -21.36 -14.84
C ASN A 116 -0.23 -21.40 -13.83
N PHE A 117 -1.28 -22.22 -14.06
CA PHE A 117 -2.50 -22.33 -13.28
C PHE A 117 -3.35 -21.06 -13.23
N LYS A 118 -3.25 -20.22 -14.25
CA LYS A 118 -4.07 -19.02 -14.45
C LYS A 118 -4.81 -19.13 -15.79
N ILE A 119 -5.83 -18.32 -15.96
CA ILE A 119 -6.48 -18.10 -17.26
C ILE A 119 -6.43 -16.61 -17.54
N THR A 120 -5.61 -16.22 -18.50
CA THR A 120 -5.31 -14.85 -18.84
C THR A 120 -5.68 -14.55 -20.31
N ILE A 121 -5.54 -13.29 -20.74
CA ILE A 121 -5.68 -12.94 -22.14
C ILE A 121 -4.54 -13.49 -23.00
N GLU A 122 -3.39 -13.79 -22.41
CA GLU A 122 -2.20 -14.34 -23.09
C GLU A 122 -2.38 -15.80 -23.50
N ASP A 123 -3.23 -16.53 -22.78
CA ASP A 123 -3.56 -17.90 -23.11
C ASP A 123 -4.21 -18.04 -24.48
N LYS A 124 -3.82 -19.03 -25.24
CA LYS A 124 -4.29 -19.32 -26.59
C LYS A 124 -5.49 -20.27 -26.69
N GLY A 125 -6.13 -20.56 -25.54
CA GLY A 125 -7.32 -21.42 -25.48
C GLY A 125 -8.52 -20.82 -26.22
N SER A 126 -9.54 -21.66 -26.38
CA SER A 126 -10.77 -21.29 -27.11
C SER A 126 -11.61 -20.21 -26.40
N LYS A 127 -11.32 -19.94 -25.13
CA LYS A 127 -12.09 -19.07 -24.23
C LYS A 127 -13.57 -19.47 -24.15
N VAL A 128 -13.87 -20.76 -24.27
CA VAL A 128 -15.23 -21.31 -24.17
C VAL A 128 -15.19 -22.65 -23.45
N LEU A 129 -16.01 -22.79 -22.41
CA LEU A 129 -16.24 -24.07 -21.72
C LEU A 129 -17.75 -24.37 -21.65
N GLN A 130 -18.13 -25.61 -21.92
CA GLN A 130 -19.52 -26.07 -21.79
C GLN A 130 -19.74 -26.65 -20.39
N VAL A 131 -20.77 -26.12 -19.68
CA VAL A 131 -21.14 -26.57 -18.34
C VAL A 131 -22.62 -26.90 -18.30
N GLY A 132 -22.98 -27.97 -17.61
CA GLY A 132 -24.36 -28.40 -17.45
C GLY A 132 -25.17 -27.41 -16.59
N THR A 133 -26.47 -27.25 -16.90
CA THR A 133 -27.38 -26.40 -16.12
C THR A 133 -28.08 -27.20 -15.03
N ALA A 134 -28.26 -26.61 -13.86
CA ALA A 134 -28.97 -27.24 -12.74
C ALA A 134 -30.44 -27.54 -13.04
N SER A 135 -31.11 -26.69 -13.85
CA SER A 135 -32.51 -26.89 -14.25
C SER A 135 -32.73 -28.11 -15.12
N SER A 136 -31.72 -28.69 -15.70
CA SER A 136 -31.76 -29.90 -16.53
C SER A 136 -30.97 -31.06 -15.96
N GLU A 137 -30.59 -31.03 -14.69
CA GLU A 137 -29.74 -32.05 -14.05
C GLU A 137 -28.42 -32.29 -14.82
N GLY A 138 -27.89 -31.27 -15.49
CA GLY A 138 -26.66 -31.36 -16.29
C GLY A 138 -26.85 -31.81 -17.75
N PHE A 139 -28.07 -32.16 -18.20
CA PHE A 139 -28.31 -32.60 -19.59
C PHE A 139 -28.29 -31.47 -20.62
N LYS A 140 -28.65 -30.24 -20.22
CA LYS A 140 -28.51 -29.05 -21.09
C LYS A 140 -27.23 -28.34 -20.73
N TYR A 141 -26.44 -28.03 -21.76
CA TYR A 141 -25.17 -27.34 -21.61
C TYR A 141 -25.30 -25.86 -21.97
N TYR A 142 -24.55 -25.05 -21.27
CA TYR A 142 -24.37 -23.64 -21.55
C TYR A 142 -22.91 -23.31 -21.73
N ASN A 143 -22.59 -22.42 -22.69
CA ASN A 143 -21.22 -21.99 -22.95
C ASN A 143 -20.86 -20.83 -22.03
N ILE A 144 -19.97 -21.05 -21.09
CA ILE A 144 -19.24 -19.99 -20.38
C ILE A 144 -18.19 -19.46 -21.35
N ARG A 145 -18.13 -18.15 -21.55
CA ARG A 145 -17.30 -17.51 -22.60
C ARG A 145 -16.50 -16.33 -22.05
N GLY A 146 -15.28 -16.18 -22.56
CA GLY A 146 -14.38 -15.07 -22.30
C GLY A 146 -13.46 -15.30 -21.11
N THR A 147 -12.31 -14.64 -21.17
CA THR A 147 -11.22 -14.78 -20.17
C THR A 147 -11.72 -14.54 -18.75
N TYR A 148 -12.46 -13.47 -18.51
CA TYR A 148 -12.92 -13.10 -17.18
C TYR A 148 -13.84 -14.16 -16.55
N MET A 149 -14.85 -14.67 -17.31
CA MET A 149 -15.73 -15.71 -16.77
C MET A 149 -15.02 -17.02 -16.52
N LEU A 150 -14.08 -17.43 -17.39
CA LEU A 150 -13.31 -18.66 -17.24
C LEU A 150 -12.28 -18.54 -16.10
N SER A 151 -11.66 -17.38 -15.94
CA SER A 151 -10.83 -17.06 -14.78
C SER A 151 -11.63 -17.15 -13.48
N ASN A 152 -12.83 -16.58 -13.44
CA ASN A 152 -13.73 -16.68 -12.30
C ASN A 152 -14.18 -18.12 -12.04
N LEU A 153 -14.44 -18.90 -13.09
CA LEU A 153 -14.75 -20.33 -12.96
C LEU A 153 -13.56 -21.10 -12.37
N LEU A 154 -12.33 -20.84 -12.84
CA LEU A 154 -11.14 -21.43 -12.28
C LEU A 154 -11.00 -21.15 -10.78
N GLN A 155 -11.23 -19.93 -10.36
CA GLN A 155 -11.22 -19.54 -8.96
C GLN A 155 -12.27 -20.29 -8.14
N GLU A 156 -13.54 -20.34 -8.62
CA GLU A 156 -14.62 -21.04 -7.93
C GLU A 156 -14.37 -22.55 -7.82
N LEU A 157 -13.86 -23.19 -8.86
CA LEU A 157 -13.50 -24.62 -8.83
C LEU A 157 -12.33 -24.91 -7.87
N THR A 158 -11.31 -24.04 -7.86
CA THR A 158 -10.19 -24.17 -6.93
C THR A 158 -10.64 -24.01 -5.48
N LEU A 159 -11.54 -23.08 -5.20
CA LEU A 159 -12.13 -22.92 -3.88
C LEU A 159 -13.00 -24.13 -3.50
N ALA A 160 -13.85 -24.60 -4.40
CA ALA A 160 -14.64 -25.79 -4.16
C ALA A 160 -13.77 -26.99 -3.78
N LYS A 161 -12.65 -27.19 -4.48
CA LYS A 161 -11.65 -28.20 -4.15
C LYS A 161 -11.01 -27.97 -2.76
N LYS A 162 -10.62 -26.75 -2.43
CA LYS A 162 -10.07 -26.37 -1.12
C LYS A 162 -11.06 -26.71 0.02
N TYR A 163 -12.36 -26.53 -0.22
CA TYR A 163 -13.43 -26.91 0.72
C TYR A 163 -13.92 -28.34 0.57
N HIS A 164 -13.16 -29.22 -0.10
CA HIS A 164 -13.46 -30.64 -0.29
C HIS A 164 -14.85 -30.93 -0.90
N LYS A 165 -15.31 -30.04 -1.81
CA LYS A 165 -16.59 -30.22 -2.52
C LYS A 165 -16.35 -31.00 -3.81
N LYS A 166 -16.98 -32.17 -3.94
CA LYS A 166 -16.93 -32.96 -5.19
C LYS A 166 -17.92 -32.44 -6.22
N GLN A 167 -19.06 -31.92 -5.78
CA GLN A 167 -20.12 -31.38 -6.61
C GLN A 167 -20.53 -30.02 -6.11
N ILE A 168 -20.83 -29.10 -7.01
CA ILE A 168 -21.34 -27.75 -6.66
C ILE A 168 -22.44 -27.29 -7.58
N PHE A 169 -23.31 -26.42 -7.04
CA PHE A 169 -24.20 -25.57 -7.80
C PHE A 169 -23.61 -24.16 -7.83
N LEU A 170 -23.31 -23.65 -9.01
CA LEU A 170 -22.64 -22.38 -9.18
C LEU A 170 -23.57 -21.39 -9.89
N GLU A 171 -23.86 -20.27 -9.24
CA GLU A 171 -24.66 -19.22 -9.84
C GLU A 171 -23.88 -18.47 -10.93
N GLU A 172 -24.50 -18.26 -12.10
CA GLU A 172 -23.92 -17.48 -13.20
C GLU A 172 -23.49 -16.08 -12.75
N ALA A 173 -24.22 -15.49 -11.80
CA ALA A 173 -23.94 -14.18 -11.23
C ALA A 173 -22.53 -14.11 -10.61
N ARG A 174 -22.02 -15.21 -10.01
CA ARG A 174 -20.67 -15.26 -9.47
C ARG A 174 -19.59 -15.22 -10.54
N LEU A 175 -19.86 -15.77 -11.71
CA LEU A 175 -18.93 -15.73 -12.84
C LEU A 175 -18.94 -14.36 -13.56
N ASN A 176 -20.07 -13.65 -13.46
CA ASN A 176 -20.31 -12.36 -14.08
C ASN A 176 -20.36 -11.20 -13.07
N GLU A 177 -19.85 -11.41 -11.85
CA GLU A 177 -19.77 -10.32 -10.87
C GLU A 177 -19.04 -9.13 -11.48
N PRO A 178 -19.60 -7.88 -11.42
CA PRO A 178 -18.91 -6.71 -11.99
C PRO A 178 -17.50 -6.56 -11.42
N PRO A 179 -16.47 -6.35 -12.23
CA PRO A 179 -15.07 -6.33 -11.80
C PRO A 179 -14.79 -5.42 -10.61
N VAL A 180 -15.31 -4.19 -10.63
CA VAL A 180 -15.14 -3.23 -9.52
C VAL A 180 -15.74 -3.78 -8.22
N SER A 181 -16.94 -4.32 -8.26
CA SER A 181 -17.59 -4.90 -7.08
C SER A 181 -16.83 -6.10 -6.54
N LYS A 182 -16.38 -6.98 -7.44
CA LYS A 182 -15.59 -8.16 -7.07
C LYS A 182 -14.28 -7.78 -6.41
N LEU A 183 -13.54 -6.83 -6.98
CA LEU A 183 -12.26 -6.41 -6.42
C LEU A 183 -12.43 -5.73 -5.06
N ILE A 184 -13.42 -4.85 -4.89
CA ILE A 184 -13.75 -4.26 -3.57
C ILE A 184 -14.03 -5.36 -2.54
N ARG A 185 -14.83 -6.35 -2.90
CA ARG A 185 -15.17 -7.47 -2.02
C ARG A 185 -13.92 -8.27 -1.62
N LEU A 186 -13.09 -8.63 -2.59
CA LEU A 186 -11.84 -9.35 -2.34
C LEU A 186 -10.90 -8.56 -1.44
N ILE A 187 -10.72 -7.27 -1.68
CA ILE A 187 -9.90 -6.41 -0.83
C ILE A 187 -10.43 -6.41 0.60
N LYS A 188 -11.71 -6.09 0.80
CA LYS A 188 -12.28 -5.90 2.14
C LYS A 188 -12.45 -7.20 2.93
N GLU A 189 -12.76 -8.31 2.27
CA GLU A 189 -13.09 -9.56 2.96
C GLU A 189 -11.95 -10.58 2.99
N LYS A 190 -11.01 -10.51 2.04
CA LYS A 190 -9.96 -11.50 1.87
C LYS A 190 -8.55 -10.91 1.89
N PHE A 191 -8.24 -9.95 1.01
CA PHE A 191 -6.87 -9.48 0.83
C PHE A 191 -6.31 -8.84 2.10
N TRP A 192 -7.08 -8.03 2.81
CA TRP A 192 -6.63 -7.48 4.09
C TRP A 192 -6.28 -8.57 5.10
N LYS A 193 -7.07 -9.64 5.18
CA LYS A 193 -6.82 -10.73 6.14
C LYS A 193 -5.52 -11.47 5.84
N SER A 194 -5.17 -11.65 4.57
CA SER A 194 -3.92 -12.30 4.19
C SER A 194 -2.67 -11.44 4.44
N LEU A 195 -2.84 -10.12 4.55
CA LEU A 195 -1.75 -9.18 4.87
C LEU A 195 -1.59 -8.87 6.36
N ILE A 196 -2.49 -9.35 7.21
CA ILE A 196 -2.39 -9.14 8.66
C ILE A 196 -1.49 -10.19 9.29
N ARG A 197 -0.59 -9.74 10.17
CA ARG A 197 0.26 -10.58 11.00
C ARG A 197 -0.01 -10.28 12.48
N LYS A 198 0.13 -11.30 13.31
CA LYS A 198 0.05 -11.18 14.77
C LYS A 198 1.05 -12.13 15.40
N ILE A 199 1.87 -11.61 16.29
CA ILE A 199 2.87 -12.40 17.00
C ILE A 199 2.21 -13.09 18.19
N ASP A 200 2.19 -14.39 18.17
CA ASP A 200 1.84 -15.26 19.29
C ASP A 200 2.83 -16.43 19.36
N ILE A 201 2.61 -17.30 20.34
CA ILE A 201 3.52 -18.43 20.61
C ILE A 201 3.62 -19.43 19.44
N ASP A 202 2.59 -19.51 18.61
CA ASP A 202 2.52 -20.48 17.49
C ASP A 202 2.94 -19.83 16.14
N SER A 203 2.68 -18.56 15.98
CA SER A 203 2.97 -17.81 14.73
C SER A 203 4.41 -17.32 14.63
N ILE A 204 5.06 -17.02 15.78
CA ILE A 204 6.36 -16.33 15.78
C ILE A 204 7.46 -17.03 14.97
N VAL A 205 7.50 -18.34 14.98
CA VAL A 205 8.50 -19.12 14.25
C VAL A 205 8.38 -18.88 12.74
N LYS A 206 7.15 -18.84 12.23
CA LYS A 206 6.87 -18.54 10.82
C LYS A 206 7.19 -17.07 10.50
N ILE A 207 6.83 -16.15 11.40
CA ILE A 207 7.03 -14.71 11.22
C ILE A 207 8.51 -14.32 11.31
N ALA A 208 9.26 -14.90 12.26
CA ALA A 208 10.67 -14.58 12.45
C ALA A 208 11.59 -15.15 11.36
N ARG A 209 11.10 -16.08 10.54
CA ARG A 209 11.87 -16.65 9.44
C ARG A 209 12.24 -15.56 8.44
N ASP A 210 13.49 -15.58 8.00
CA ASP A 210 13.99 -14.69 6.97
C ASP A 210 14.31 -15.48 5.71
N GLU A 211 13.57 -15.21 4.64
CA GLU A 211 13.70 -15.92 3.37
C GLU A 211 15.03 -15.60 2.64
N LYS A 212 15.73 -14.55 3.06
CA LYS A 212 17.02 -14.12 2.48
C LYS A 212 18.20 -14.94 2.94
N PHE A 213 18.04 -15.75 4.01
CA PHE A 213 19.12 -16.56 4.56
C PHE A 213 18.92 -18.06 4.26
N GLU A 214 20.05 -18.75 4.00
CA GLU A 214 20.04 -20.17 3.62
C GLU A 214 19.54 -21.08 4.74
N ASP A 215 19.99 -20.88 5.98
CA ASP A 215 19.55 -21.67 7.12
C ASP A 215 18.21 -21.20 7.67
N LYS A 216 17.15 -21.76 7.13
CA LYS A 216 15.76 -21.45 7.49
C LYS A 216 15.31 -22.12 8.79
N THR A 217 16.13 -22.95 9.40
CA THR A 217 15.83 -23.65 10.68
C THR A 217 16.38 -22.90 11.89
N PHE A 218 17.30 -21.96 11.67
CA PHE A 218 17.91 -21.15 12.72
C PHE A 218 17.32 -19.75 12.74
N LEU A 219 16.70 -19.37 13.85
CA LEU A 219 16.01 -18.11 14.03
C LEU A 219 16.66 -17.29 15.15
N ARG A 220 16.90 -16.02 14.91
CA ARG A 220 17.26 -15.06 15.95
C ARG A 220 16.18 -14.03 16.17
N ILE A 221 15.93 -13.73 17.43
CA ILE A 221 14.98 -12.70 17.85
C ILE A 221 15.70 -11.77 18.82
N TYR A 222 15.67 -10.48 18.53
CA TYR A 222 16.24 -9.46 19.37
C TYR A 222 15.15 -8.69 20.09
N VAL A 223 15.31 -8.51 21.38
CA VAL A 223 14.39 -7.75 22.21
C VAL A 223 15.05 -6.50 22.76
N PRO A 224 14.32 -5.41 23.00
CA PRO A 224 14.89 -4.19 23.58
C PRO A 224 15.54 -4.45 24.93
N TYR A 225 16.54 -3.62 25.23
CA TYR A 225 17.24 -3.63 26.49
C TYR A 225 16.28 -3.66 27.68
N ARG A 226 16.49 -4.62 28.58
CA ARG A 226 15.70 -4.85 29.80
C ARG A 226 14.21 -5.24 29.59
N ASN A 227 13.75 -5.51 28.38
CA ASN A 227 12.37 -5.98 28.16
C ASN A 227 12.22 -7.47 28.51
N LYS A 228 12.18 -7.76 29.80
CA LYS A 228 12.21 -9.12 30.35
C LYS A 228 10.97 -9.93 29.96
N ASP A 229 9.79 -9.32 29.99
CA ASP A 229 8.53 -10.02 29.68
C ASP A 229 8.55 -10.56 28.23
N GLN A 230 9.03 -9.75 27.27
CA GLN A 230 9.17 -10.19 25.88
C GLN A 230 10.26 -11.27 25.71
N TYR A 231 11.39 -11.11 26.40
CA TYR A 231 12.46 -12.11 26.37
C TYR A 231 11.96 -13.48 26.82
N GLU A 232 11.26 -13.53 27.98
CA GLU A 232 10.69 -14.77 28.53
C GLU A 232 9.63 -15.36 27.58
N PHE A 233 8.82 -14.51 26.93
CA PHE A 233 7.85 -14.93 25.92
C PHE A 233 8.51 -15.64 24.75
N TYR A 234 9.55 -15.03 24.15
CA TYR A 234 10.23 -15.61 22.98
C TYR A 234 11.04 -16.86 23.34
N ILE A 235 11.64 -16.94 24.53
CA ILE A 235 12.26 -18.17 25.03
C ILE A 235 11.22 -19.31 25.16
N LYS A 236 10.03 -19.00 25.68
CA LYS A 236 8.93 -19.99 25.79
C LYS A 236 8.45 -20.45 24.40
N ALA A 237 8.29 -19.53 23.46
CA ALA A 237 7.91 -19.83 22.08
C ALA A 237 8.96 -20.69 21.39
N GLY A 238 10.25 -20.39 21.53
CA GLY A 238 11.35 -21.17 20.97
C GLY A 238 11.39 -22.60 21.52
N LYS A 239 11.11 -22.80 22.80
CA LYS A 239 11.02 -24.17 23.39
C LYS A 239 9.87 -25.00 22.81
N LYS A 240 8.79 -24.36 22.35
CA LYS A 240 7.64 -25.03 21.71
C LYS A 240 7.94 -25.41 20.24
N ALA A 241 8.83 -24.70 19.60
CA ALA A 241 9.18 -24.86 18.20
C ALA A 241 10.23 -25.96 17.98
N VAL A 242 9.83 -27.22 18.04
CA VAL A 242 10.74 -28.41 18.04
C VAL A 242 11.63 -28.48 16.79
N ASP A 243 11.14 -28.05 15.65
CA ASP A 243 11.85 -28.14 14.37
C ASP A 243 12.79 -26.95 14.10
N TYR A 244 12.88 -26.01 15.04
CA TYR A 244 13.64 -24.77 14.87
C TYR A 244 14.57 -24.53 16.06
N LYS A 245 15.76 -24.04 15.77
CA LYS A 245 16.65 -23.51 16.81
C LYS A 245 16.41 -22.00 16.93
N VAL A 246 15.85 -21.56 18.05
CA VAL A 246 15.54 -20.15 18.32
C VAL A 246 16.52 -19.59 19.35
N GLU A 247 17.28 -18.58 18.97
CA GLU A 247 18.10 -17.76 19.86
C GLU A 247 17.38 -16.45 20.16
N VAL A 248 17.38 -16.02 21.41
CA VAL A 248 16.80 -14.75 21.85
C VAL A 248 17.88 -13.93 22.55
N ASP A 249 18.13 -12.73 22.03
CA ASP A 249 19.18 -11.84 22.54
C ASP A 249 18.60 -10.49 22.93
N TYR A 250 19.24 -9.80 23.88
CA TYR A 250 18.94 -8.40 24.20
C TYR A 250 19.73 -7.46 23.29
N LEU A 251 19.06 -6.43 22.79
CA LEU A 251 19.75 -5.28 22.23
C LEU A 251 20.39 -4.45 23.37
N PRO A 252 21.48 -3.73 23.10
CA PRO A 252 22.02 -2.77 24.05
C PRO A 252 21.07 -1.58 24.27
N GLU A 253 21.24 -0.87 25.37
CA GLU A 253 20.48 0.36 25.64
C GLU A 253 20.68 1.43 24.56
N ASN A 254 21.91 1.57 24.07
CA ASN A 254 22.26 2.46 22.96
C ASN A 254 22.66 1.63 21.75
N ILE A 255 21.85 1.72 20.69
CA ILE A 255 22.07 1.04 19.42
C ILE A 255 22.94 1.95 18.55
N THR A 256 24.20 1.57 18.34
CA THR A 256 25.14 2.33 17.51
C THR A 256 25.43 1.62 16.18
N ALA A 257 26.00 2.35 15.22
CA ALA A 257 26.42 1.77 13.94
C ALA A 257 27.48 0.65 14.11
N GLU A 258 28.34 0.77 15.14
CA GLU A 258 29.33 -0.25 15.49
C GLU A 258 28.66 -1.53 16.01
N TYR A 259 27.61 -1.38 16.85
CA TYR A 259 26.85 -2.53 17.32
C TYR A 259 26.14 -3.22 16.16
N GLU A 260 25.42 -2.47 15.30
CA GLU A 260 24.77 -3.02 14.11
C GLU A 260 25.76 -3.80 13.25
N ASN A 261 26.94 -3.22 12.97
CA ASN A 261 27.99 -3.91 12.22
C ASN A 261 28.52 -5.17 12.93
N SER A 262 28.59 -5.18 14.27
CA SER A 262 29.05 -6.34 15.06
C SER A 262 28.11 -7.55 14.97
N ILE A 263 26.81 -7.31 14.75
CA ILE A 263 25.79 -8.35 14.59
C ILE A 263 25.46 -8.63 13.13
N ARG A 264 26.19 -8.04 12.18
CA ARG A 264 25.93 -8.17 10.75
C ARG A 264 25.79 -9.62 10.27
N ASN A 265 26.62 -10.53 10.80
CA ASN A 265 26.57 -11.96 10.50
C ASN A 265 25.59 -12.73 11.39
N LYS A 266 24.80 -12.02 12.18
CA LYS A 266 23.77 -12.59 13.06
C LYS A 266 22.43 -11.91 12.83
N PRO A 267 21.90 -11.94 11.59
CA PRO A 267 20.64 -11.30 11.28
C PRO A 267 19.51 -11.90 12.13
N GLY A 268 18.53 -11.08 12.44
CA GLY A 268 17.40 -11.55 13.24
C GLY A 268 16.21 -10.59 13.21
N PHE A 269 15.12 -11.11 13.71
CA PHE A 269 13.85 -10.43 13.84
C PHE A 269 13.91 -9.49 15.08
N LEU A 270 13.49 -8.24 14.90
CA LEU A 270 13.33 -7.28 15.99
C LEU A 270 11.91 -7.39 16.55
N SER A 271 11.80 -7.52 17.86
CA SER A 271 10.51 -7.63 18.52
C SER A 271 9.65 -6.39 18.28
N LEU A 272 8.34 -6.55 18.30
CA LEU A 272 7.35 -5.51 18.12
C LEU A 272 6.53 -5.29 19.41
N ALA A 273 5.64 -4.32 19.40
CA ALA A 273 4.77 -4.01 20.54
C ALA A 273 3.91 -5.21 20.94
N MET A 274 3.87 -5.50 22.22
CA MET A 274 3.06 -6.58 22.79
C MET A 274 2.08 -6.05 23.84
N ARG A 275 1.00 -6.78 24.03
CA ARG A 275 -0.02 -6.50 25.04
C ARG A 275 -0.30 -7.71 25.91
N LYS A 276 -0.82 -7.45 27.12
CA LYS A 276 -1.33 -8.52 28.01
C LYS A 276 -2.78 -8.79 27.71
N CYS A 277 -3.10 -10.04 27.39
CA CYS A 277 -4.45 -10.52 27.14
C CYS A 277 -4.84 -11.60 28.15
N ILE A 278 -6.11 -11.98 28.14
CA ILE A 278 -6.63 -13.04 29.01
C ILE A 278 -6.19 -14.39 28.45
N ASP A 279 -5.46 -15.17 29.25
CA ASP A 279 -5.14 -16.55 28.93
C ASP A 279 -6.43 -17.41 29.01
N PRO A 280 -6.87 -18.01 27.89
CA PRO A 280 -8.09 -18.81 27.88
C PRO A 280 -8.05 -20.01 28.82
N SER A 281 -6.86 -20.51 29.15
CA SER A 281 -6.67 -21.70 30.01
C SER A 281 -6.72 -21.37 31.47
N THR A 282 -6.27 -20.18 31.89
CA THR A 282 -6.16 -19.76 33.27
C THR A 282 -7.17 -18.68 33.69
N GLY A 283 -7.75 -17.97 32.72
CA GLY A 283 -8.62 -16.82 32.93
C GLY A 283 -7.90 -15.56 33.45
N LYS A 284 -6.56 -15.58 33.55
CA LYS A 284 -5.76 -14.44 34.03
C LYS A 284 -5.31 -13.56 32.84
N LYS A 285 -5.21 -12.25 33.09
CA LYS A 285 -4.70 -11.27 32.11
C LYS A 285 -3.16 -11.19 32.19
N ASP A 286 -2.48 -12.29 31.87
CA ASP A 286 -1.02 -12.42 31.97
C ASP A 286 -0.38 -13.01 30.70
N MET A 287 -1.17 -13.46 29.73
CA MET A 287 -0.66 -13.93 28.43
C MET A 287 -0.20 -12.75 27.58
N LEU A 288 1.02 -12.84 27.03
CA LEU A 288 1.53 -11.86 26.07
C LEU A 288 1.16 -12.26 24.65
N GLU A 289 0.71 -11.29 23.87
CA GLU A 289 0.56 -11.38 22.43
C GLU A 289 0.98 -10.08 21.76
N GLY A 290 1.46 -10.15 20.50
CA GLY A 290 1.76 -8.97 19.71
C GLY A 290 0.50 -8.18 19.34
N TRP A 291 0.60 -6.88 19.22
CA TRP A 291 -0.38 -6.11 18.48
C TRP A 291 -0.41 -6.58 17.02
N PRO A 292 -1.59 -6.71 16.41
CA PRO A 292 -1.66 -7.04 14.99
C PRO A 292 -1.05 -5.91 14.15
N TYR A 293 -0.43 -6.29 13.03
CA TYR A 293 0.15 -5.34 12.08
C TYR A 293 -0.05 -5.83 10.65
N VAL A 294 0.29 -5.00 9.67
CA VAL A 294 0.15 -5.30 8.26
C VAL A 294 1.52 -5.44 7.59
N VAL A 295 1.55 -6.24 6.53
CA VAL A 295 2.71 -6.41 5.66
C VAL A 295 2.39 -5.90 4.25
N PRO A 296 3.39 -5.47 3.46
CA PRO A 296 3.18 -4.93 2.11
C PRO A 296 2.53 -5.93 1.13
N GLY A 297 2.93 -7.18 1.20
CA GLY A 297 2.44 -8.29 0.38
C GLY A 297 2.56 -9.60 1.13
N GLY A 298 1.89 -10.65 0.71
CA GLY A 298 1.77 -11.90 1.46
C GLY A 298 3.08 -12.65 1.69
N ARG A 299 4.11 -12.40 0.87
CA ARG A 299 5.46 -12.95 1.06
C ARG A 299 6.23 -12.31 2.22
N PHE A 300 5.83 -11.12 2.65
CA PHE A 300 6.49 -10.41 3.74
C PHE A 300 5.95 -10.82 5.11
N ASN A 301 6.82 -10.78 6.08
CA ASN A 301 6.48 -10.98 7.49
C ASN A 301 6.89 -9.79 8.36
N GLU A 302 7.64 -8.86 7.81
CA GLU A 302 8.17 -7.68 8.48
C GLU A 302 7.15 -6.54 8.53
N PHE A 303 7.23 -5.77 9.59
CA PHE A 303 6.51 -4.51 9.75
C PHE A 303 7.33 -3.40 9.08
N TYR A 304 6.86 -2.91 7.93
CA TYR A 304 7.49 -1.81 7.19
C TYR A 304 6.87 -0.47 7.59
N GLY A 305 7.69 0.57 7.66
CA GLY A 305 7.27 1.89 8.14
C GLY A 305 6.16 2.52 7.28
N TRP A 306 6.49 3.07 6.10
CA TRP A 306 5.52 3.83 5.30
C TRP A 306 4.46 2.97 4.60
N ASP A 307 4.78 1.71 4.27
CA ASP A 307 3.80 0.75 3.72
C ASP A 307 2.62 0.57 4.67
N SER A 308 2.92 0.41 5.98
CA SER A 308 1.88 0.27 7.00
C SER A 308 0.98 1.50 7.09
N TYR A 309 1.50 2.70 6.84
CA TYR A 309 0.70 3.91 6.73
C TYR A 309 -0.29 3.81 5.57
N PHE A 310 0.19 3.55 4.34
CA PHE A 310 -0.68 3.48 3.18
C PHE A 310 -1.73 2.37 3.30
N VAL A 311 -1.35 1.19 3.78
CA VAL A 311 -2.31 0.10 4.04
C VAL A 311 -3.34 0.53 5.07
N SER A 312 -2.95 1.22 6.13
CA SER A 312 -3.87 1.70 7.17
C SER A 312 -4.93 2.66 6.63
N LEU A 313 -4.62 3.48 5.61
CA LEU A 313 -5.61 4.31 4.93
C LEU A 313 -6.70 3.46 4.26
N GLY A 314 -6.33 2.34 3.63
CA GLY A 314 -7.26 1.39 3.04
C GLY A 314 -8.10 0.63 4.08
N LEU A 315 -7.51 0.32 5.24
CA LEU A 315 -8.22 -0.29 6.36
C LEU A 315 -9.25 0.67 6.96
N LEU A 316 -8.92 1.96 7.13
CA LEU A 316 -9.87 3.00 7.55
C LEU A 316 -11.07 3.06 6.61
N GLU A 317 -10.85 2.99 5.29
CA GLU A 317 -11.91 2.98 4.28
C GLU A 317 -12.74 1.68 4.28
N SER A 318 -12.20 0.63 4.86
CA SER A 318 -12.86 -0.68 4.93
C SER A 318 -13.77 -0.84 6.15
N GLY A 319 -13.75 0.13 7.09
CA GLY A 319 -14.64 0.22 8.24
C GLY A 319 -14.08 -0.36 9.54
N ASP A 320 -14.90 -0.34 10.60
CA ASP A 320 -14.48 -0.59 11.98
C ASP A 320 -13.90 -1.98 12.27
N THR A 321 -14.13 -2.94 11.39
CA THR A 321 -13.59 -4.32 11.51
C THR A 321 -12.06 -4.34 11.68
N TYR A 322 -11.38 -3.34 11.15
CA TYR A 322 -9.92 -3.27 11.15
C TYR A 322 -9.33 -2.27 12.15
N ASN A 323 -10.14 -1.66 13.02
CA ASN A 323 -9.68 -0.67 14.01
C ASN A 323 -8.58 -1.21 14.93
N GLU A 324 -8.65 -2.49 15.31
CA GLU A 324 -7.60 -3.12 16.13
C GLU A 324 -6.26 -3.22 15.39
N VAL A 325 -6.30 -3.46 14.08
CA VAL A 325 -5.09 -3.57 13.25
C VAL A 325 -4.42 -2.20 13.10
N ILE A 326 -5.21 -1.16 12.82
CA ILE A 326 -4.69 0.22 12.70
C ILE A 326 -4.11 0.69 14.04
N ARG A 327 -4.80 0.40 15.15
CA ARG A 327 -4.25 0.64 16.50
C ARG A 327 -2.93 -0.09 16.69
N GLY A 328 -2.84 -1.34 16.23
CA GLY A 328 -1.62 -2.14 16.31
C GLY A 328 -0.47 -1.53 15.51
N VAL A 329 -0.73 -0.95 14.35
CA VAL A 329 0.27 -0.19 13.57
C VAL A 329 0.79 1.01 14.38
N LEU A 330 -0.09 1.81 14.98
CA LEU A 330 0.30 2.95 15.81
C LEU A 330 1.09 2.52 17.07
N GLU A 331 0.68 1.45 17.73
CA GLU A 331 1.39 0.90 18.89
C GLU A 331 2.79 0.39 18.50
N ASN A 332 2.95 -0.19 17.31
CA ASN A 332 4.25 -0.60 16.80
C ASN A 332 5.15 0.59 16.44
N TYR A 333 4.62 1.65 15.83
CA TYR A 333 5.40 2.88 15.60
C TYR A 333 5.90 3.50 16.91
N ILE A 334 5.03 3.63 17.92
CA ILE A 334 5.41 4.11 19.25
C ILE A 334 6.52 3.23 19.82
N PHE A 335 6.33 1.91 19.78
CA PHE A 335 7.29 0.95 20.31
C PHE A 335 8.67 1.07 19.63
N GLU A 336 8.71 1.18 18.30
CA GLU A 336 9.97 1.32 17.55
C GLU A 336 10.68 2.63 17.90
N ILE A 337 9.97 3.75 17.98
CA ILE A 337 10.54 5.05 18.39
C ILE A 337 11.06 5.00 19.83
N GLU A 338 10.32 4.38 20.75
CA GLU A 338 10.72 4.30 22.16
C GLU A 338 11.93 3.38 22.38
N ASN A 339 12.04 2.27 21.64
CA ASN A 339 13.02 1.22 21.89
C ASN A 339 14.16 1.16 20.86
N TYR A 340 13.92 1.57 19.61
CA TYR A 340 14.92 1.60 18.54
C TYR A 340 15.29 3.01 18.10
N GLY A 341 14.64 4.03 18.68
CA GLY A 341 14.92 5.44 18.46
C GLY A 341 14.26 6.03 17.21
N LYS A 342 13.65 5.22 16.34
CA LYS A 342 13.01 5.64 15.10
C LYS A 342 11.99 4.60 14.63
N ILE A 343 11.08 4.96 13.73
CA ILE A 343 10.36 3.99 12.91
C ILE A 343 11.36 3.38 11.95
N LEU A 344 11.48 2.06 11.95
CA LEU A 344 12.45 1.35 11.13
C LEU A 344 11.96 1.20 9.69
N ASN A 345 12.89 1.04 8.76
CA ASN A 345 12.57 0.62 7.39
C ASN A 345 11.75 -0.70 7.44
N ALA A 346 12.24 -1.68 8.22
CA ALA A 346 11.48 -2.84 8.66
C ALA A 346 12.11 -3.44 9.91
N ASN A 347 11.40 -4.29 10.65
CA ASN A 347 11.84 -4.82 11.94
C ASN A 347 12.82 -6.00 11.83
N ARG A 348 13.95 -5.76 11.14
CA ARG A 348 15.11 -6.66 11.05
C ARG A 348 16.38 -5.94 11.50
N THR A 349 17.33 -6.69 12.03
CA THR A 349 18.58 -6.12 12.58
C THR A 349 19.38 -5.32 11.57
N TYR A 350 19.33 -5.67 10.30
CA TYR A 350 20.02 -4.96 9.23
C TYR A 350 19.34 -3.63 8.82
N TYR A 351 18.23 -3.28 9.45
CA TYR A 351 17.54 -2.00 9.30
C TYR A 351 17.66 -1.08 10.53
N LEU A 352 18.41 -1.47 11.56
CA LEU A 352 18.53 -0.69 12.80
C LEU A 352 19.00 0.75 12.59
N SER A 353 19.82 1.02 11.58
CA SER A 353 20.29 2.37 11.24
C SER A 353 19.36 3.14 10.33
N ARG A 354 18.38 2.50 9.68
CA ARG A 354 17.53 3.11 8.65
C ARG A 354 16.10 3.33 9.11
N SER A 355 15.59 4.52 8.84
CA SER A 355 14.19 4.86 8.99
C SER A 355 13.44 4.70 7.65
N GLN A 356 12.23 5.20 7.58
CA GLN A 356 11.42 5.39 6.37
C GLN A 356 10.71 6.74 6.43
N PRO A 357 10.11 7.22 5.31
CA PRO A 357 9.38 8.48 5.28
C PRO A 357 8.35 8.59 6.41
N PRO A 358 8.35 9.69 7.20
CA PRO A 358 7.55 9.80 8.42
C PRO A 358 6.08 10.18 8.12
N PHE A 359 5.13 9.32 8.51
CA PHE A 359 3.68 9.51 8.35
C PHE A 359 2.88 9.35 9.65
N LEU A 360 3.53 9.21 10.80
CA LEU A 360 2.87 8.87 12.07
C LEU A 360 1.80 9.91 12.48
N THR A 361 2.07 11.20 12.30
CA THR A 361 1.14 12.25 12.74
C THR A 361 -0.17 12.23 11.98
N ASP A 362 -0.11 12.11 10.65
CA ASP A 362 -1.29 12.07 9.79
C ASP A 362 -2.17 10.84 10.09
N LEU A 363 -1.55 9.65 10.23
CA LEU A 363 -2.29 8.43 10.59
C LEU A 363 -2.92 8.56 11.99
N SER A 364 -2.20 9.14 12.94
CA SER A 364 -2.68 9.29 14.33
C SER A 364 -3.93 10.15 14.39
N ILE A 365 -3.97 11.26 13.66
CA ILE A 365 -5.11 12.17 13.63
C ILE A 365 -6.29 11.50 12.89
N LYS A 366 -6.05 10.91 11.72
CA LYS A 366 -7.09 10.21 10.96
C LYS A 366 -7.74 9.08 11.77
N TYR A 367 -6.92 8.27 12.47
CA TYR A 367 -7.45 7.21 13.32
C TYR A 367 -8.18 7.75 14.54
N PHE A 368 -7.64 8.77 15.21
CA PHE A 368 -8.28 9.43 16.33
C PHE A 368 -9.69 9.93 15.97
N GLU A 369 -9.83 10.63 14.86
CA GLU A 369 -11.12 11.14 14.37
C GLU A 369 -12.08 9.98 14.01
N HIS A 370 -11.57 8.92 13.39
CA HIS A 370 -12.34 7.76 13.01
C HIS A 370 -12.98 7.02 14.19
N ILE A 371 -12.27 6.89 15.31
CA ILE A 371 -12.76 6.14 16.49
C ILE A 371 -13.53 7.00 17.51
N GLY A 372 -13.98 8.19 17.14
CA GLY A 372 -14.84 9.06 17.95
C GLY A 372 -14.14 10.26 18.57
N GLY A 373 -12.89 10.52 18.26
CA GLY A 373 -12.19 11.76 18.61
C GLY A 373 -12.14 12.02 20.10
N SER A 374 -12.38 13.28 20.50
CA SER A 374 -12.32 13.74 21.89
C SER A 374 -13.35 13.11 22.84
N GLU A 375 -14.41 12.51 22.28
CA GLU A 375 -15.43 11.82 23.09
C GLU A 375 -14.94 10.45 23.60
N ASN A 376 -13.87 9.92 23.00
CA ASN A 376 -13.26 8.65 23.36
C ASN A 376 -11.97 8.87 24.16
N SER A 377 -12.00 8.64 25.47
CA SER A 377 -10.83 8.83 26.33
C SER A 377 -9.62 7.96 25.97
N GLU A 378 -9.83 6.75 25.45
CA GLU A 378 -8.74 5.89 24.98
C GLU A 378 -8.11 6.46 23.70
N ALA A 379 -8.92 7.04 22.81
CA ALA A 379 -8.44 7.71 21.61
C ALA A 379 -7.55 8.92 21.97
N VAL A 380 -7.98 9.73 22.94
CA VAL A 380 -7.18 10.88 23.44
C VAL A 380 -5.85 10.40 24.04
N LEU A 381 -5.86 9.33 24.82
CA LEU A 381 -4.63 8.78 25.41
C LEU A 381 -3.67 8.26 24.34
N LEU A 382 -4.19 7.54 23.34
CA LEU A 382 -3.38 7.05 22.22
C LEU A 382 -2.81 8.20 21.40
N LEU A 383 -3.62 9.21 21.07
CA LEU A 383 -3.16 10.40 20.35
C LEU A 383 -2.02 11.09 21.11
N LYS A 384 -2.14 11.28 22.42
CA LYS A 384 -1.05 11.85 23.26
C LYS A 384 0.25 11.06 23.14
N ARG A 385 0.18 9.74 23.13
CA ARG A 385 1.35 8.86 22.98
C ARG A 385 1.94 8.98 21.58
N CYS A 386 1.11 8.98 20.54
CA CYS A 386 1.54 9.16 19.16
C CYS A 386 2.24 10.51 18.95
N ILE A 387 1.66 11.61 19.42
CA ILE A 387 2.26 12.95 19.33
C ILE A 387 3.58 13.02 20.11
N GLY A 388 3.65 12.42 21.29
CA GLY A 388 4.89 12.33 22.06
C GLY A 388 6.00 11.57 21.33
N ALA A 389 5.65 10.43 20.73
CA ALA A 389 6.58 9.63 19.91
C ALA A 389 7.00 10.39 18.65
N ALA A 390 6.07 11.03 17.95
CA ALA A 390 6.37 11.83 16.77
C ALA A 390 7.32 13.00 17.07
N ILE A 391 7.14 13.71 18.19
CA ILE A 391 8.05 14.77 18.64
C ILE A 391 9.45 14.20 18.90
N LYS A 392 9.54 13.02 19.53
CA LYS A 392 10.83 12.35 19.77
C LYS A 392 11.53 11.98 18.47
N GLU A 393 10.82 11.36 17.53
CA GLU A 393 11.35 11.02 16.22
C GLU A 393 11.78 12.27 15.44
N TYR A 394 10.92 13.31 15.40
CA TYR A 394 11.21 14.58 14.76
C TYR A 394 12.53 15.19 15.26
N LYS A 395 12.71 15.32 16.58
CA LYS A 395 13.90 15.93 17.19
C LYS A 395 15.15 15.07 17.05
N ASN A 396 15.04 13.76 17.23
CA ASN A 396 16.22 12.87 17.38
C ASN A 396 16.62 12.16 16.10
N VAL A 397 15.74 12.13 15.09
CA VAL A 397 16.01 11.48 13.81
C VAL A 397 16.10 12.51 12.70
N TRP A 398 14.99 13.21 12.44
CA TRP A 398 14.85 14.00 11.22
C TRP A 398 15.41 15.42 11.33
N CYS A 399 15.31 16.05 12.48
CA CYS A 399 15.73 17.44 12.71
C CYS A 399 16.96 17.56 13.59
N CYS A 400 17.89 16.62 13.46
CA CYS A 400 19.22 16.67 14.06
C CYS A 400 20.31 16.26 13.05
N PRO A 401 21.55 16.74 13.21
CA PRO A 401 22.68 16.26 12.39
C PRO A 401 22.87 14.73 12.51
N PRO A 402 23.25 14.03 11.42
CA PRO A 402 23.64 14.56 10.11
C PRO A 402 22.45 14.80 9.15
N ARG A 403 21.21 14.40 9.51
CA ARG A 403 20.07 14.58 8.61
C ARG A 403 19.66 16.04 8.42
N LEU A 404 19.71 16.85 9.47
CA LEU A 404 19.43 18.29 9.35
C LEU A 404 20.66 19.01 8.77
N ASN A 405 20.51 19.58 7.58
CA ASN A 405 21.48 20.48 7.02
C ASN A 405 21.32 21.89 7.63
N MET A 406 22.34 22.36 8.35
CA MET A 406 22.29 23.61 9.11
C MET A 406 22.31 24.87 8.23
N GLU A 407 22.77 24.78 6.97
CA GLU A 407 22.80 25.91 6.02
C GLU A 407 21.40 26.18 5.44
N THR A 408 20.70 25.10 5.06
CA THR A 408 19.36 25.21 4.46
C THR A 408 18.23 25.17 5.48
N GLY A 409 18.48 24.63 6.68
CA GLY A 409 17.45 24.34 7.67
C GLY A 409 16.46 23.23 7.22
N LEU A 410 16.84 22.45 6.21
CA LEU A 410 16.07 21.36 5.67
C LEU A 410 16.77 20.01 5.94
N SER A 411 16.01 18.93 5.84
CA SER A 411 16.50 17.59 6.17
C SER A 411 16.77 16.76 4.92
N CYS A 412 17.74 15.82 5.03
CA CYS A 412 18.07 14.82 4.02
C CYS A 412 17.97 13.40 4.60
N TYR A 413 17.92 12.40 3.75
CA TYR A 413 18.09 11.01 4.14
C TYR A 413 19.55 10.71 4.43
N PHE A 414 19.85 10.21 5.61
CA PHE A 414 21.23 9.99 6.03
C PHE A 414 21.33 8.90 7.11
N PRO A 415 21.22 7.61 6.75
CA PRO A 415 21.39 6.53 7.71
C PRO A 415 22.86 6.40 8.17
N GLN A 416 23.06 6.24 9.47
CA GLN A 416 24.39 6.09 10.07
C GLN A 416 24.76 4.61 10.16
N SER A 417 25.13 3.98 9.04
CA SER A 417 25.59 2.60 9.03
C SER A 417 26.84 2.43 8.15
N VAL A 418 27.56 1.33 8.34
CA VAL A 418 28.80 1.03 7.63
C VAL A 418 28.69 -0.24 6.78
N GLY A 419 29.52 -0.35 5.76
CA GLY A 419 29.64 -1.53 4.90
C GLY A 419 28.51 -1.73 3.90
N ILE A 420 28.53 -2.86 3.21
CA ILE A 420 27.59 -3.22 2.15
C ILE A 420 26.20 -3.52 2.78
N PRO A 421 25.06 -3.09 2.21
CA PRO A 421 23.73 -3.49 2.69
C PRO A 421 23.58 -5.03 2.69
N PRO A 422 23.32 -5.68 3.84
CA PRO A 422 23.28 -7.15 3.90
C PRO A 422 21.99 -7.77 3.39
N GLU A 423 20.96 -6.98 3.18
CA GLU A 423 19.64 -7.40 2.70
C GLU A 423 19.57 -7.58 1.18
N CYS A 424 20.58 -7.12 0.44
CA CYS A 424 20.64 -7.30 -1.01
C CYS A 424 21.11 -8.71 -1.37
N GLU A 425 20.76 -9.15 -2.56
CA GLU A 425 21.30 -10.39 -3.11
C GLU A 425 22.84 -10.37 -3.15
N SER A 426 23.44 -11.54 -3.02
CA SER A 426 24.89 -11.65 -2.82
C SER A 426 25.72 -11.02 -3.94
N ASP A 427 25.21 -11.00 -5.16
CA ASP A 427 25.87 -10.50 -6.38
C ASP A 427 25.42 -9.10 -6.81
N HIS A 428 24.44 -8.51 -6.11
CA HIS A 428 23.84 -7.21 -6.46
C HIS A 428 24.90 -6.09 -6.67
N PHE A 429 25.94 -6.05 -5.84
CA PHE A 429 26.99 -5.04 -5.92
C PHE A 429 28.29 -5.52 -6.60
N ASP A 430 28.30 -6.70 -7.21
CA ASP A 430 29.53 -7.28 -7.77
C ASP A 430 30.17 -6.40 -8.83
N SER A 431 29.38 -5.74 -9.67
CA SER A 431 29.90 -4.80 -10.66
C SER A 431 30.65 -3.61 -10.03
N ILE A 432 30.14 -3.10 -8.91
CA ILE A 432 30.74 -1.98 -8.15
C ILE A 432 31.98 -2.44 -7.39
N LEU A 433 31.97 -3.67 -6.85
CA LEU A 433 33.04 -4.20 -6.02
C LEU A 433 34.19 -4.80 -6.81
N MET A 434 33.97 -5.22 -8.05
CA MET A 434 34.97 -5.88 -8.88
C MET A 434 36.26 -5.07 -9.11
N PRO A 435 36.22 -3.73 -9.39
CA PRO A 435 37.45 -2.93 -9.50
C PRO A 435 38.29 -2.96 -8.24
N TYR A 436 37.66 -2.92 -7.07
CA TYR A 436 38.33 -2.95 -5.77
C TYR A 436 38.88 -4.36 -5.47
N ALA A 437 38.13 -5.42 -5.73
CA ALA A 437 38.64 -6.78 -5.58
C ALA A 437 39.91 -7.03 -6.42
N LYS A 438 39.91 -6.52 -7.67
CA LYS A 438 41.09 -6.54 -8.55
C LYS A 438 42.25 -5.71 -7.98
N LYS A 439 42.00 -4.51 -7.44
CA LYS A 439 42.99 -3.63 -6.81
C LYS A 439 43.75 -4.36 -5.68
N TYR A 440 43.02 -5.13 -4.87
CA TYR A 440 43.59 -5.89 -3.75
C TYR A 440 43.99 -7.33 -4.10
N ASN A 441 43.82 -7.75 -5.36
CA ASN A 441 44.14 -9.09 -5.84
C ASN A 441 43.49 -10.22 -5.02
N VAL A 442 42.19 -10.06 -4.72
CA VAL A 442 41.36 -11.03 -3.99
C VAL A 442 40.07 -11.33 -4.76
N SER A 443 39.38 -12.41 -4.38
CA SER A 443 38.01 -12.66 -4.91
C SER A 443 37.03 -11.60 -4.38
N ILE A 444 35.90 -11.40 -5.08
CA ILE A 444 34.86 -10.45 -4.66
C ILE A 444 34.36 -10.80 -3.26
N ASP A 445 34.09 -12.08 -2.97
CA ASP A 445 33.61 -12.52 -1.65
C ASP A 445 34.64 -12.23 -0.55
N LYS A 446 35.93 -12.47 -0.84
CA LYS A 446 36.98 -12.12 0.11
C LYS A 446 37.12 -10.61 0.29
N PHE A 447 36.92 -9.83 -0.77
CA PHE A 447 36.89 -8.37 -0.66
C PHE A 447 35.73 -7.91 0.21
N LYS A 448 34.48 -8.45 -0.02
CA LYS A 448 33.30 -8.17 0.82
C LYS A 448 33.58 -8.43 2.30
N GLU A 449 34.18 -9.58 2.62
CA GLU A 449 34.56 -9.93 4.00
C GLU A 449 35.52 -8.90 4.60
N LEU A 450 36.65 -8.60 3.92
CA LEU A 450 37.66 -7.68 4.39
C LEU A 450 37.14 -6.24 4.54
N TYR A 451 36.33 -5.79 3.61
CA TYR A 451 35.72 -4.48 3.63
C TYR A 451 34.69 -4.35 4.77
N ASN A 452 33.78 -5.30 4.91
CA ASN A 452 32.77 -5.30 5.97
C ASN A 452 33.37 -5.41 7.37
N THR A 453 34.53 -6.07 7.52
CA THR A 453 35.27 -6.18 8.79
C THR A 453 36.24 -5.00 9.03
N LYS A 454 36.24 -3.98 8.15
CA LYS A 454 37.15 -2.81 8.20
C LYS A 454 38.64 -3.16 8.14
N GLN A 455 38.99 -4.33 7.59
CA GLN A 455 40.41 -4.68 7.30
C GLN A 455 40.91 -3.98 6.02
N ILE A 456 39.99 -3.62 5.14
CA ILE A 456 40.18 -2.71 3.99
C ILE A 456 39.32 -1.49 4.22
N ILE A 457 39.87 -0.30 3.95
CA ILE A 457 39.20 0.98 4.01
C ILE A 457 39.26 1.60 2.61
N GLU A 458 38.09 1.89 2.04
CA GLU A 458 37.91 2.58 0.74
C GLU A 458 36.89 3.68 0.90
N HIS A 459 37.35 4.93 1.03
CA HIS A 459 36.49 6.08 1.33
C HIS A 459 35.46 6.37 0.21
N GLU A 460 35.83 6.15 -1.04
CA GLU A 460 34.89 6.31 -2.16
C GLU A 460 33.76 5.29 -2.07
N LEU A 461 34.09 4.05 -1.69
CA LEU A 461 33.10 2.98 -1.51
C LEU A 461 32.25 3.20 -0.26
N ASP A 462 32.84 3.74 0.82
CA ASP A 462 32.09 4.14 2.02
C ASP A 462 31.04 5.21 1.67
N LEU A 463 31.41 6.21 0.85
CA LEU A 463 30.49 7.25 0.39
C LEU A 463 29.41 6.66 -0.52
N TYR A 464 29.77 5.78 -1.47
CA TYR A 464 28.80 5.09 -2.33
C TYR A 464 27.74 4.36 -1.51
N PHE A 465 28.14 3.54 -0.53
CA PHE A 465 27.18 2.82 0.32
C PHE A 465 26.40 3.71 1.27
N THR A 466 26.92 4.88 1.63
CA THR A 466 26.14 5.86 2.39
C THR A 466 25.00 6.43 1.53
N HIS A 467 25.26 6.74 0.26
CA HIS A 467 24.21 7.16 -0.68
C HIS A 467 23.21 6.04 -0.94
N ASP A 468 23.66 4.82 -1.25
CA ASP A 468 22.77 3.67 -1.50
C ASP A 468 21.82 3.41 -0.32
N LYS A 469 22.32 3.43 0.91
CA LYS A 469 21.48 3.28 2.10
C LYS A 469 20.50 4.43 2.31
N ALA A 470 20.88 5.65 1.94
CA ALA A 470 20.00 6.81 1.98
C ALA A 470 18.86 6.67 0.95
N ILE A 471 19.12 6.10 -0.23
CA ILE A 471 18.07 5.75 -1.20
C ILE A 471 17.06 4.81 -0.56
N ARG A 472 17.51 3.77 0.12
CA ARG A 472 16.62 2.80 0.78
C ARG A 472 15.87 3.38 1.98
N GLU A 473 16.46 4.35 2.69
CA GLU A 473 15.78 5.10 3.76
C GLU A 473 14.65 5.98 3.19
N SER A 474 14.80 6.49 1.96
CA SER A 474 13.78 7.29 1.29
C SER A 474 12.53 6.50 0.88
N GLY A 475 12.59 5.17 0.86
CA GLY A 475 11.54 4.29 0.36
C GLY A 475 11.48 4.23 -1.17
N HIS A 476 12.29 5.01 -1.91
CA HIS A 476 12.34 5.01 -3.38
C HIS A 476 13.50 4.17 -3.91
N ASP A 477 13.64 2.98 -3.38
CA ASP A 477 14.72 2.06 -3.73
C ASP A 477 14.30 1.14 -4.90
N THR A 478 14.88 1.33 -6.12
CA THR A 478 15.91 2.32 -6.41
C THR A 478 15.45 3.30 -7.50
N THR A 479 16.15 4.43 -7.60
CA THR A 479 15.90 5.47 -8.60
C THR A 479 17.20 6.15 -9.03
N ASN A 480 17.30 6.53 -10.30
CA ASN A 480 18.41 7.33 -10.80
C ASN A 480 18.44 8.76 -10.22
N ARG A 481 17.30 9.26 -9.71
CA ARG A 481 17.19 10.53 -8.97
C ARG A 481 18.26 10.68 -7.88
N PHE A 482 18.57 9.60 -7.20
CA PHE A 482 19.37 9.58 -5.98
C PHE A 482 20.77 8.95 -6.14
N GLU A 483 21.06 8.38 -7.29
CA GLU A 483 22.28 7.62 -7.50
C GLU A 483 23.55 8.47 -7.25
N GLY A 484 24.37 8.05 -6.28
CA GLY A 484 25.61 8.72 -5.89
C GLY A 484 25.46 10.10 -5.22
N VAL A 485 24.22 10.56 -4.92
CA VAL A 485 23.99 11.90 -4.37
C VAL A 485 22.97 11.98 -3.24
N CYS A 486 22.26 10.92 -2.92
CA CYS A 486 21.06 10.94 -2.07
C CYS A 486 21.27 11.68 -0.73
N ASN A 487 22.32 11.38 0.02
CA ASN A 487 22.55 12.04 1.31
C ASN A 487 23.05 13.51 1.20
N HIS A 488 23.34 13.96 -0.02
CA HIS A 488 23.63 15.37 -0.31
C HIS A 488 22.39 16.19 -0.70
N LEU A 489 21.22 15.52 -0.84
CA LEU A 489 19.99 16.17 -1.26
C LEU A 489 19.08 16.45 -0.05
N VAL A 490 18.74 17.73 0.16
CA VAL A 490 17.55 18.05 0.93
C VAL A 490 16.37 17.88 -0.02
N THR A 491 15.51 16.88 0.28
CA THR A 491 14.52 16.40 -0.69
C THR A 491 13.14 17.02 -0.51
N VAL A 492 12.38 17.11 -1.60
CA VAL A 492 11.03 17.65 -1.62
C VAL A 492 10.09 16.82 -0.75
N ASP A 493 10.15 15.50 -0.90
CA ASP A 493 9.31 14.54 -0.17
C ASP A 493 9.51 14.62 1.34
N LEU A 494 10.74 14.43 1.84
CA LEU A 494 11.01 14.45 3.27
C LEU A 494 10.63 15.78 3.91
N ASN A 495 10.95 16.89 3.28
CA ASN A 495 10.66 18.21 3.84
C ASN A 495 9.18 18.58 3.79
N SER A 496 8.42 18.06 2.83
CA SER A 496 6.96 18.11 2.82
C SER A 496 6.35 17.34 3.98
N LEU A 497 6.87 16.12 4.26
CA LEU A 497 6.43 15.30 5.38
C LEU A 497 6.73 15.94 6.73
N LEU A 498 7.91 16.52 6.89
CA LEU A 498 8.28 17.21 8.14
C LEU A 498 7.47 18.48 8.36
N TYR A 499 7.15 19.22 7.29
CA TYR A 499 6.19 20.31 7.37
C TYR A 499 4.82 19.79 7.83
N ARG A 500 4.37 18.65 7.31
CA ARG A 500 3.12 18.02 7.73
C ARG A 500 3.15 17.63 9.19
N TYR A 501 4.25 17.04 9.67
CA TYR A 501 4.46 16.74 11.09
C TYR A 501 4.28 17.98 11.97
N GLU A 502 4.91 19.08 11.59
CA GLU A 502 4.85 20.36 12.32
C GLU A 502 3.42 20.90 12.40
N ILE A 503 2.69 20.86 11.29
CA ILE A 503 1.29 21.32 11.23
C ILE A 503 0.37 20.37 12.02
N ASP A 504 0.54 19.08 11.88
CA ASP A 504 -0.28 18.08 12.58
C ASP A 504 -0.08 18.14 14.10
N ILE A 505 1.17 18.28 14.55
CA ILE A 505 1.48 18.45 15.98
C ILE A 505 0.87 19.76 16.50
N ALA A 506 1.03 20.87 15.76
CA ALA A 506 0.40 22.15 16.12
C ALA A 506 -1.12 22.01 16.25
N TYR A 507 -1.74 21.35 15.27
CA TYR A 507 -3.18 21.12 15.25
C TYR A 507 -3.65 20.25 16.42
N ALA A 508 -2.98 19.11 16.66
CA ALA A 508 -3.33 18.19 17.73
C ALA A 508 -3.17 18.83 19.12
N VAL A 509 -2.07 19.60 19.32
CA VAL A 509 -1.81 20.29 20.60
C VAL A 509 -2.86 21.36 20.85
N LEU A 510 -3.22 22.16 19.83
CA LEU A 510 -4.21 23.21 19.94
C LEU A 510 -5.63 22.68 20.21
N HIS A 511 -6.06 21.68 19.44
CA HIS A 511 -7.46 21.27 19.40
C HIS A 511 -7.81 20.14 20.36
N TYR A 512 -6.83 19.30 20.71
CA TYR A 512 -7.08 18.06 21.46
C TYR A 512 -6.28 17.95 22.75
N LEU A 513 -5.27 18.83 23.00
CA LEU A 513 -4.35 18.72 24.13
C LEU A 513 -4.25 20.02 24.95
N ASP A 514 -5.30 20.87 24.96
CA ASP A 514 -5.42 22.12 25.73
C ASP A 514 -4.32 23.14 25.44
N ASP A 515 -3.74 23.15 24.25
CA ASP A 515 -2.62 23.97 23.81
C ASP A 515 -1.38 23.90 24.71
N LYS A 516 -1.18 22.75 25.37
CA LYS A 516 -0.03 22.46 26.24
C LYS A 516 0.35 21.00 26.12
N PHE A 517 1.60 20.72 25.83
CA PHE A 517 2.12 19.37 25.75
C PHE A 517 3.50 19.28 26.38
N LEU A 518 3.71 18.25 27.23
CA LEU A 518 5.04 17.90 27.73
C LEU A 518 5.62 16.81 26.85
N ASP A 519 6.72 17.09 26.18
CA ASP A 519 7.42 16.11 25.37
C ASP A 519 8.17 15.05 26.22
N PHE A 520 8.87 14.16 25.55
CA PHE A 520 9.64 13.08 26.20
C PHE A 520 10.78 13.59 27.10
N GLU A 521 11.27 14.81 26.87
CA GLU A 521 12.27 15.51 27.69
C GLU A 521 11.64 16.33 28.83
N LYS A 522 10.32 16.28 28.96
CA LYS A 522 9.53 17.11 29.88
C LYS A 522 9.63 18.61 29.59
N VAL A 523 9.94 18.96 28.34
CA VAL A 523 9.89 20.33 27.85
C VAL A 523 8.47 20.63 27.39
N GLN A 524 7.91 21.74 27.91
CA GLN A 524 6.59 22.18 27.49
C GLN A 524 6.65 22.80 26.09
N THR A 525 5.75 22.36 25.23
CA THR A 525 5.54 22.91 23.88
C THR A 525 4.06 23.28 23.70
N ASP A 526 3.79 24.18 22.76
CA ASP A 526 2.47 24.66 22.37
C ASP A 526 2.30 24.71 20.85
N SER A 527 1.09 24.97 20.40
CA SER A 527 0.79 25.04 18.96
C SER A 527 1.53 26.19 18.26
N ALA A 528 1.80 27.30 18.96
CA ALA A 528 2.50 28.43 18.41
C ALA A 528 3.98 28.09 18.11
N HIS A 529 4.63 27.27 18.95
CA HIS A 529 5.98 26.77 18.68
C HIS A 529 6.04 25.99 17.37
N TRP A 530 5.16 25.01 17.21
CA TRP A 530 5.12 24.13 16.03
C TRP A 530 4.71 24.88 14.76
N SER A 531 3.78 25.82 14.87
CA SER A 531 3.41 26.70 13.75
C SER A 531 4.58 27.58 13.27
N ARG A 532 5.45 28.04 14.18
CA ARG A 532 6.67 28.77 13.79
C ARG A 532 7.67 27.88 13.05
N LEU A 533 7.87 26.63 13.50
CA LEU A 533 8.74 25.68 12.81
C LEU A 533 8.21 25.40 11.39
N ALA A 534 6.90 25.14 11.26
CA ALA A 534 6.26 24.94 9.96
C ALA A 534 6.44 26.16 9.03
N ALA A 535 6.24 27.38 9.56
CA ALA A 535 6.44 28.59 8.77
C ALA A 535 7.90 28.78 8.33
N GLU A 536 8.85 28.39 9.17
CA GLU A 536 10.28 28.42 8.83
C GLU A 536 10.62 27.41 7.75
N ARG A 537 10.19 26.15 7.92
CA ARG A 537 10.39 25.09 6.91
C ARG A 537 9.78 25.45 5.58
N LYS A 538 8.55 25.98 5.58
CA LYS A 538 7.90 26.43 4.35
C LYS A 538 8.73 27.49 3.62
N ARG A 539 9.27 28.51 4.35
CA ARG A 539 10.15 29.51 3.72
C ARG A 539 11.40 28.88 3.11
N ASN A 540 11.96 27.89 3.77
CA ASN A 540 13.16 27.19 3.27
C ASN A 540 12.82 26.29 2.07
N ILE A 541 11.67 25.60 2.07
CA ILE A 541 11.14 24.85 0.91
C ILE A 541 10.97 25.81 -0.28
N ASP A 542 10.30 26.94 -0.08
CA ASP A 542 10.09 27.93 -1.14
C ASP A 542 11.41 28.50 -1.67
N LYS A 543 12.39 28.70 -0.79
CA LYS A 543 13.69 29.27 -1.17
C LYS A 543 14.60 28.32 -1.92
N TYR A 544 14.68 27.07 -1.48
CA TYR A 544 15.68 26.12 -1.98
C TYR A 544 15.11 25.09 -2.96
N LEU A 545 13.83 24.72 -2.81
CA LEU A 545 13.24 23.64 -3.59
C LEU A 545 12.32 24.12 -4.71
N TRP A 546 11.66 25.29 -4.59
CA TRP A 546 10.80 25.81 -5.66
C TRP A 546 11.62 26.36 -6.82
N ASN A 547 11.30 25.94 -8.04
CA ASN A 547 11.85 26.47 -9.28
C ASN A 547 10.75 27.23 -10.04
N GLU A 548 10.89 28.56 -10.11
CA GLU A 548 9.88 29.44 -10.70
C GLU A 548 9.80 29.26 -12.23
N GLU A 549 10.94 29.01 -12.89
CA GLU A 549 11.02 28.84 -14.33
C GLU A 549 10.36 27.53 -14.77
N LYS A 550 10.65 26.44 -14.08
CA LYS A 550 10.08 25.12 -14.34
C LYS A 550 8.67 24.97 -13.75
N SER A 551 8.25 25.85 -12.85
CA SER A 551 6.97 25.77 -12.11
C SER A 551 6.81 24.44 -11.34
N MET A 552 7.90 23.93 -10.78
CA MET A 552 7.98 22.65 -10.05
C MET A 552 8.91 22.76 -8.84
N TYR A 553 8.77 21.81 -7.92
CA TYR A 553 9.72 21.63 -6.83
C TYR A 553 10.77 20.61 -7.24
N PHE A 554 12.04 20.93 -6.94
CA PHE A 554 13.21 20.07 -7.16
C PHE A 554 13.98 19.89 -5.87
N ASP A 555 14.67 18.76 -5.73
CA ASP A 555 15.61 18.55 -4.65
C ASP A 555 16.77 19.55 -4.76
N TYR A 556 17.35 19.90 -3.62
CA TYR A 556 18.50 20.82 -3.59
C TYR A 556 19.73 20.08 -3.04
N ASN A 557 20.78 20.08 -3.84
CA ASN A 557 22.07 19.52 -3.44
C ASN A 557 22.84 20.57 -2.60
N TRP A 558 22.87 20.34 -1.28
CA TRP A 558 23.53 21.26 -0.35
C TRP A 558 25.06 21.25 -0.49
N PHE A 559 25.65 20.18 -1.07
CA PHE A 559 27.10 20.09 -1.29
C PHE A 559 27.55 20.90 -2.51
N THR A 560 26.83 20.78 -3.64
CA THR A 560 27.11 21.59 -4.85
C THR A 560 26.45 22.98 -4.79
N ARG A 561 25.45 23.16 -3.93
CA ARG A 561 24.63 24.37 -3.79
C ARG A 561 23.77 24.67 -5.03
N GLU A 562 23.28 23.65 -5.66
CA GLU A 562 22.44 23.73 -6.86
C GLU A 562 21.18 22.89 -6.71
N GLN A 563 20.09 23.31 -7.37
CA GLN A 563 18.91 22.45 -7.50
C GLN A 563 19.23 21.29 -8.42
N SER A 564 18.68 20.12 -8.09
CA SER A 564 18.62 18.99 -9.02
C SER A 564 17.78 19.35 -10.22
N THR A 565 18.08 18.79 -11.36
CA THR A 565 17.27 18.91 -12.59
C THR A 565 16.34 17.72 -12.78
N PHE A 566 16.35 16.75 -11.85
CA PHE A 566 15.59 15.51 -11.98
C PHE A 566 14.12 15.74 -11.64
N GLU A 567 13.25 15.59 -12.63
CA GLU A 567 11.81 15.75 -12.49
C GLU A 567 11.17 14.47 -11.93
N THR A 568 10.52 14.58 -10.77
CA THR A 568 9.96 13.47 -10.03
C THR A 568 8.57 13.81 -9.47
N ALA A 569 7.68 12.80 -9.38
CA ALA A 569 6.33 12.95 -8.85
C ALA A 569 6.28 13.48 -7.41
N THR A 570 7.40 13.46 -6.68
CA THR A 570 7.48 14.09 -5.36
C THR A 570 7.28 15.60 -5.39
N THR A 571 7.40 16.23 -6.59
CA THR A 571 7.05 17.66 -6.79
C THR A 571 5.62 17.98 -6.36
N PHE A 572 4.73 16.99 -6.30
CA PHE A 572 3.33 17.14 -5.88
C PHE A 572 3.11 16.96 -4.37
N TRP A 573 4.10 16.48 -3.61
CA TRP A 573 3.94 16.23 -2.18
C TRP A 573 3.69 17.51 -1.36
N PRO A 574 4.22 18.69 -1.76
CA PRO A 574 3.82 19.96 -1.14
C PRO A 574 2.33 20.28 -1.25
N LEU A 575 1.61 19.76 -2.26
CA LEU A 575 0.14 19.88 -2.33
C LEU A 575 -0.52 19.06 -1.21
N TRP A 576 -0.11 17.79 -1.05
CA TRP A 576 -0.62 16.93 0.01
C TRP A 576 -0.32 17.51 1.40
N ALA A 577 0.90 17.96 1.61
CA ALA A 577 1.34 18.58 2.86
C ALA A 577 0.70 19.93 3.14
N THR A 578 0.11 20.59 2.12
CA THR A 578 -0.46 21.95 2.15
C THR A 578 0.58 23.05 2.38
N CYS A 579 1.84 22.82 2.02
CA CYS A 579 2.89 23.85 2.09
C CYS A 579 3.05 24.66 0.80
N ALA A 580 2.50 24.24 -0.34
CA ALA A 580 2.43 25.07 -1.55
C ALA A 580 1.51 26.27 -1.35
N SER A 581 1.81 27.39 -1.97
CA SER A 581 0.87 28.50 -2.11
C SER A 581 -0.19 28.17 -3.17
N SER A 582 -1.34 28.84 -3.18
CA SER A 582 -2.36 28.66 -4.21
C SER A 582 -1.82 28.92 -5.63
N GLN A 583 -0.87 29.86 -5.77
CA GLN A 583 -0.22 30.15 -7.04
C GLN A 583 0.71 29.00 -7.48
N GLN A 584 1.51 28.45 -6.58
CA GLN A 584 2.35 27.30 -6.84
C GLN A 584 1.50 26.06 -7.19
N ALA A 585 0.41 25.86 -6.44
CA ALA A 585 -0.53 24.75 -6.73
C ALA A 585 -1.15 24.87 -8.13
N GLN A 586 -1.55 26.08 -8.53
CA GLN A 586 -2.04 26.32 -9.89
C GLN A 586 -0.98 26.04 -10.96
N LYS A 587 0.26 26.50 -10.72
CA LYS A 587 1.39 26.23 -11.63
C LYS A 587 1.72 24.74 -11.74
N LEU A 588 1.74 24.02 -10.62
CA LEU A 588 1.92 22.56 -10.62
C LEU A 588 0.83 21.85 -11.42
N ARG A 589 -0.43 22.26 -11.22
CA ARG A 589 -1.56 21.71 -11.98
C ARG A 589 -1.40 21.96 -13.48
N ASP A 590 -1.08 23.18 -13.87
CA ASP A 590 -1.08 23.59 -15.28
C ASP A 590 0.17 23.15 -16.03
N ASN A 591 1.32 23.05 -15.37
CA ASN A 591 2.60 22.76 -16.02
C ASN A 591 3.20 21.40 -15.67
N ALA A 592 3.07 20.94 -14.40
CA ALA A 592 3.68 19.70 -13.98
C ALA A 592 2.79 18.46 -14.29
N ILE A 593 1.49 18.53 -13.98
CA ILE A 593 0.61 17.37 -14.25
C ILE A 593 0.71 16.88 -15.70
N PRO A 594 0.66 17.75 -16.74
CA PRO A 594 0.75 17.29 -18.13
C PRO A 594 2.05 16.55 -18.47
N VAL A 595 3.13 16.78 -17.73
CA VAL A 595 4.44 16.14 -17.96
C VAL A 595 4.50 14.74 -17.33
N PHE A 596 3.74 14.51 -16.25
CA PHE A 596 3.73 13.25 -15.52
C PHE A 596 2.52 12.36 -15.85
N GLU A 597 1.48 12.91 -16.47
CA GLU A 597 0.24 12.19 -16.74
C GLU A 597 0.39 11.29 -17.95
N GLU A 598 0.28 9.97 -17.69
CA GLU A 598 0.32 8.93 -18.69
C GLU A 598 -1.03 8.20 -18.82
N PHE A 599 -1.09 7.16 -19.64
CA PHE A 599 -2.31 6.40 -19.87
C PHE A 599 -2.95 5.88 -18.58
N GLY A 600 -2.18 5.29 -17.67
CA GLY A 600 -2.65 4.64 -16.44
C GLY A 600 -2.53 5.46 -15.16
N GLY A 601 -2.11 6.72 -15.23
CA GLY A 601 -1.91 7.58 -14.05
C GLY A 601 -0.67 8.46 -14.17
N ILE A 602 -0.06 8.89 -13.06
CA ILE A 602 1.20 9.63 -13.10
C ILE A 602 2.39 8.69 -12.95
N VAL A 603 3.43 8.94 -13.73
CA VAL A 603 4.73 8.26 -13.62
C VAL A 603 5.53 8.80 -12.42
N SER A 604 6.48 8.00 -11.92
CA SER A 604 7.33 8.39 -10.80
C SER A 604 8.35 9.46 -11.15
N THR A 605 8.88 9.42 -12.38
CA THR A 605 9.80 10.41 -12.94
C THR A 605 9.46 10.65 -14.40
N THR A 606 9.93 11.74 -14.99
CA THR A 606 9.75 11.95 -16.43
C THR A 606 10.71 11.05 -17.24
N GLU A 607 10.35 10.74 -18.48
CA GLU A 607 11.20 10.01 -19.39
C GLU A 607 12.51 10.78 -19.68
N GLU A 608 12.40 12.11 -19.81
CA GLU A 608 13.55 12.98 -20.04
C GLU A 608 14.55 12.88 -18.88
N SER A 609 14.09 12.94 -17.64
CA SER A 609 14.95 12.83 -16.45
C SER A 609 15.55 11.44 -16.28
N ARG A 610 14.77 10.38 -16.55
CA ARG A 610 15.26 9.00 -16.54
C ARG A 610 16.38 8.82 -17.56
N GLY A 611 16.26 9.43 -18.75
CA GLY A 611 17.23 9.32 -19.84
C GLY A 611 17.26 7.95 -20.50
N ALA A 612 18.34 7.67 -21.25
CA ALA A 612 18.48 6.42 -21.97
C ALA A 612 18.90 5.27 -21.04
N VAL A 613 18.18 4.16 -21.10
CA VAL A 613 18.52 2.93 -20.35
C VAL A 613 19.64 2.18 -21.06
N ASN A 614 20.70 1.85 -20.31
CA ASN A 614 21.84 1.08 -20.80
C ASN A 614 22.55 0.40 -19.62
N SER A 615 23.66 -0.30 -19.87
CA SER A 615 24.39 -1.05 -18.83
C SER A 615 25.01 -0.18 -17.73
N SER A 616 25.29 1.09 -17.99
CA SER A 616 25.79 2.06 -17.01
C SER A 616 24.68 2.88 -16.36
N HIS A 617 23.48 2.84 -16.91
CA HIS A 617 22.28 3.53 -16.45
C HIS A 617 21.09 2.59 -16.58
N PRO A 618 20.97 1.59 -15.69
CA PRO A 618 19.96 0.56 -15.81
C PRO A 618 18.56 1.10 -15.48
N GLN A 619 17.53 0.38 -15.96
CA GLN A 619 16.15 0.67 -15.57
C GLN A 619 15.99 0.51 -14.06
N ARG A 620 15.46 1.55 -13.40
CA ARG A 620 15.16 1.56 -11.97
C ARG A 620 13.65 1.51 -11.76
N GLN A 621 13.22 0.83 -10.69
CA GLN A 621 11.79 0.58 -10.47
C GLN A 621 11.01 1.82 -10.03
N TRP A 622 11.67 2.88 -9.54
CA TRP A 622 11.04 4.16 -9.20
C TRP A 622 11.24 5.25 -10.26
N ASP A 623 11.61 4.85 -11.46
CA ASP A 623 11.73 5.75 -12.61
C ASP A 623 10.68 5.43 -13.70
N PHE A 624 10.56 6.33 -14.69
CA PHE A 624 9.73 6.10 -15.86
C PHE A 624 10.03 4.72 -16.50
N PRO A 625 9.06 3.92 -16.94
CA PRO A 625 7.63 4.25 -17.09
C PRO A 625 6.75 3.83 -15.88
N PHE A 626 7.37 3.52 -14.74
CA PHE A 626 6.65 2.93 -13.61
C PHE A 626 5.97 3.96 -12.74
N ALA A 627 4.83 3.53 -12.18
CA ALA A 627 4.02 4.31 -11.25
C ALA A 627 3.66 3.48 -10.00
N TRP A 628 3.53 4.19 -8.89
CA TRP A 628 3.36 3.63 -7.56
C TRP A 628 2.19 4.26 -6.82
N SER A 629 1.46 3.44 -6.07
CA SER A 629 0.28 3.87 -5.31
C SER A 629 0.51 5.06 -4.40
N PRO A 630 1.64 5.18 -3.65
CA PRO A 630 1.92 6.34 -2.81
C PRO A 630 1.79 7.67 -3.54
N HIS A 631 2.41 7.80 -4.72
CA HIS A 631 2.36 9.04 -5.51
C HIS A 631 0.93 9.37 -5.98
N GLN A 632 0.18 8.35 -6.41
CA GLN A 632 -1.22 8.52 -6.83
C GLN A 632 -2.09 9.03 -5.69
N ILE A 633 -2.03 8.38 -4.52
CA ILE A 633 -2.84 8.71 -3.34
C ILE A 633 -2.55 10.14 -2.88
N LEU A 634 -1.27 10.48 -2.70
CA LEU A 634 -0.87 11.79 -2.19
C LEU A 634 -1.23 12.92 -3.18
N LEU A 635 -1.10 12.66 -4.48
CA LEU A 635 -1.50 13.66 -5.49
C LEU A 635 -3.01 13.91 -5.48
N TRP A 636 -3.84 12.87 -5.46
CA TRP A 636 -5.30 13.06 -5.47
C TRP A 636 -5.76 13.82 -4.22
N GLU A 637 -5.27 13.44 -3.04
CA GLU A 637 -5.58 14.15 -1.80
C GLU A 637 -5.07 15.61 -1.83
N GLY A 638 -3.88 15.83 -2.39
CA GLY A 638 -3.31 17.15 -2.57
C GLY A 638 -4.16 18.02 -3.51
N LEU A 639 -4.53 17.53 -4.67
CA LEU A 639 -5.38 18.24 -5.63
C LEU A 639 -6.74 18.61 -5.03
N GLU A 640 -7.36 17.70 -4.29
CA GLU A 640 -8.64 17.96 -3.61
C GLU A 640 -8.52 19.10 -2.59
N LYS A 641 -7.43 19.13 -1.82
CA LYS A 641 -7.17 20.21 -0.84
C LYS A 641 -7.06 21.61 -1.47
N TYR A 642 -6.65 21.67 -2.73
CA TYR A 642 -6.55 22.94 -3.49
C TYR A 642 -7.75 23.20 -4.41
N GLY A 643 -8.78 22.36 -4.38
CA GLY A 643 -10.01 22.53 -5.16
C GLY A 643 -9.94 22.05 -6.60
N PHE A 644 -8.92 21.26 -6.95
CA PHE A 644 -8.74 20.65 -8.28
C PHE A 644 -9.37 19.25 -8.38
N SER A 645 -10.61 19.14 -7.88
CA SER A 645 -11.35 17.85 -7.81
C SER A 645 -11.52 17.18 -9.17
N GLY A 646 -11.63 17.95 -10.25
CA GLY A 646 -11.71 17.44 -11.61
C GLY A 646 -10.44 16.70 -12.04
N ASP A 647 -9.27 17.29 -11.76
CA ASP A 647 -7.98 16.67 -12.06
C ASP A 647 -7.75 15.43 -11.20
N ALA A 648 -8.09 15.48 -9.90
CA ALA A 648 -8.04 14.32 -9.03
C ALA A 648 -8.92 13.17 -9.57
N ARG A 649 -10.14 13.45 -10.03
CA ARG A 649 -11.07 12.47 -10.63
C ARG A 649 -10.51 11.87 -11.91
N ARG A 650 -9.94 12.68 -12.80
CA ARG A 650 -9.34 12.23 -14.06
C ARG A 650 -8.19 11.26 -13.81
N LEU A 651 -7.25 11.63 -12.95
CA LEU A 651 -6.09 10.83 -12.61
C LEU A 651 -6.49 9.55 -11.86
N ALA A 652 -7.45 9.63 -10.93
CA ALA A 652 -7.99 8.46 -10.24
C ALA A 652 -8.65 7.47 -11.21
N TYR A 653 -9.40 7.96 -12.23
CA TYR A 653 -10.00 7.07 -13.24
C TYR A 653 -8.94 6.30 -14.01
N ARG A 654 -7.84 6.94 -14.44
CA ARG A 654 -6.73 6.30 -15.15
C ARG A 654 -6.14 5.16 -14.33
N TRP A 655 -5.78 5.44 -13.09
CA TRP A 655 -5.16 4.46 -12.20
C TRP A 655 -6.12 3.29 -11.85
N VAL A 656 -7.34 3.60 -11.45
CA VAL A 656 -8.35 2.59 -11.10
C VAL A 656 -8.69 1.73 -12.31
N TYR A 657 -8.73 2.31 -13.52
CA TYR A 657 -8.89 1.56 -14.76
C TYR A 657 -7.74 0.57 -14.96
N MET A 658 -6.50 1.02 -14.81
CA MET A 658 -5.31 0.18 -14.96
C MET A 658 -5.37 -1.05 -14.05
N VAL A 659 -5.62 -0.83 -12.77
CA VAL A 659 -5.75 -1.92 -11.79
C VAL A 659 -6.94 -2.83 -12.13
N THR A 660 -8.09 -2.27 -12.52
CA THR A 660 -9.27 -3.06 -12.91
C THR A 660 -8.99 -3.90 -14.17
N LYS A 661 -8.33 -3.34 -15.15
CA LYS A 661 -8.01 -4.02 -16.41
C LYS A 661 -7.10 -5.22 -16.17
N VAL A 662 -6.02 -5.03 -15.40
CA VAL A 662 -5.12 -6.13 -15.01
C VAL A 662 -5.87 -7.20 -14.21
N PHE A 663 -6.68 -6.80 -13.23
CA PHE A 663 -7.50 -7.73 -12.46
C PHE A 663 -8.42 -8.60 -13.36
N VAL A 664 -9.00 -8.02 -14.39
CA VAL A 664 -9.90 -8.72 -15.33
C VAL A 664 -9.14 -9.65 -16.26
N ASP A 665 -8.03 -9.18 -16.83
CA ASP A 665 -7.30 -9.85 -17.91
C ASP A 665 -6.33 -10.91 -17.41
N TYR A 666 -5.81 -10.74 -16.18
CA TYR A 666 -4.73 -11.54 -15.61
C TYR A 666 -5.15 -12.28 -14.32
N ASN A 667 -6.31 -12.91 -14.37
CA ASN A 667 -6.79 -13.87 -13.35
C ASN A 667 -6.88 -13.30 -11.92
N GLY A 668 -7.28 -12.03 -11.79
CA GLY A 668 -7.45 -11.38 -10.49
C GLY A 668 -6.16 -10.81 -9.87
N THR A 669 -5.12 -10.63 -10.68
CA THR A 669 -3.82 -10.08 -10.25
C THR A 669 -3.93 -8.62 -9.81
N VAL A 670 -3.33 -8.28 -8.66
CA VAL A 670 -3.15 -6.92 -8.13
C VAL A 670 -1.72 -6.80 -7.61
N VAL A 671 -0.88 -6.11 -8.35
CA VAL A 671 0.57 -6.06 -8.14
C VAL A 671 1.03 -4.79 -7.43
N GLU A 672 2.30 -4.74 -7.09
CA GLU A 672 2.97 -3.68 -6.35
C GLU A 672 3.00 -2.34 -7.10
N LYS A 673 3.33 -2.38 -8.40
CA LYS A 673 3.54 -1.23 -9.30
C LYS A 673 3.10 -1.55 -10.71
N TYR A 674 2.94 -0.54 -11.54
CA TYR A 674 2.49 -0.69 -12.92
C TYR A 674 3.33 0.16 -13.87
N ASP A 675 3.57 -0.36 -15.08
CA ASP A 675 3.93 0.47 -16.23
C ASP A 675 2.67 1.19 -16.72
N VAL A 676 2.56 2.47 -16.39
CA VAL A 676 1.37 3.26 -16.71
C VAL A 676 1.34 3.79 -18.15
N THR A 677 2.37 3.52 -18.92
CA THR A 677 2.41 3.81 -20.36
C THR A 677 1.89 2.65 -21.20
N SER A 678 1.92 1.41 -20.66
CA SER A 678 1.48 0.20 -21.34
C SER A 678 -0.03 -0.01 -21.23
N GLU A 679 -0.70 -0.23 -22.37
CA GLU A 679 -2.11 -0.59 -22.46
C GLU A 679 -2.37 -2.11 -22.39
N VAL A 680 -1.36 -2.92 -22.62
CA VAL A 680 -1.52 -4.37 -22.84
C VAL A 680 -1.21 -5.16 -21.58
N ASP A 681 -0.01 -5.05 -21.05
CA ASP A 681 0.51 -5.84 -19.94
C ASP A 681 1.20 -4.98 -18.85
N PRO A 682 0.53 -3.99 -18.30
CA PRO A 682 1.14 -2.99 -17.43
C PRO A 682 1.68 -3.55 -16.09
N HIS A 683 1.37 -4.79 -15.74
CA HIS A 683 1.86 -5.49 -14.57
C HIS A 683 3.20 -6.21 -14.80
N ASN A 684 3.62 -6.38 -16.07
CA ASN A 684 4.92 -6.92 -16.42
C ASN A 684 5.96 -5.81 -16.34
N VAL A 685 6.71 -5.81 -15.23
CA VAL A 685 7.71 -4.79 -14.91
C VAL A 685 9.11 -5.37 -15.07
N ASP A 686 9.87 -4.83 -15.99
CA ASP A 686 11.28 -5.16 -16.21
C ASP A 686 12.15 -4.19 -15.38
N ALA A 687 12.40 -4.55 -14.13
CA ALA A 687 13.22 -3.81 -13.18
C ALA A 687 13.94 -4.76 -12.21
N GLU A 688 14.92 -4.25 -11.47
CA GLU A 688 15.84 -5.06 -10.64
C GLU A 688 15.17 -5.95 -9.58
N TYR A 689 13.98 -5.63 -9.10
CA TYR A 689 13.28 -6.41 -8.06
C TYR A 689 12.00 -7.09 -8.55
N GLY A 690 11.73 -7.10 -9.86
CA GLY A 690 10.51 -7.67 -10.41
C GLY A 690 9.23 -6.98 -9.91
N ASN A 691 8.10 -7.70 -9.88
CA ASN A 691 6.82 -7.16 -9.45
C ASN A 691 6.11 -8.08 -8.45
N GLN A 692 5.93 -7.60 -7.22
CA GLN A 692 5.30 -8.37 -6.16
C GLN A 692 3.78 -8.52 -6.40
N GLY A 693 3.22 -9.68 -6.05
CA GLY A 693 1.79 -9.98 -6.18
C GLY A 693 1.44 -10.76 -7.46
N ASN A 694 2.44 -11.22 -8.22
CA ASN A 694 2.22 -11.94 -9.48
C ASN A 694 2.24 -13.48 -9.33
N ASP A 695 2.65 -14.02 -8.18
CA ASP A 695 3.06 -15.41 -8.00
C ASP A 695 1.96 -16.39 -7.55
N PHE A 696 0.70 -15.94 -7.41
CA PHE A 696 -0.37 -16.85 -6.97
C PHE A 696 -0.81 -17.81 -8.10
N LYS A 697 -1.39 -18.95 -7.70
CA LYS A 697 -1.91 -19.97 -8.62
C LYS A 697 -3.41 -20.15 -8.46
N GLY A 698 -4.16 -19.90 -9.51
CA GLY A 698 -5.59 -20.21 -9.62
C GLY A 698 -6.55 -19.30 -8.86
N VAL A 699 -6.22 -18.87 -7.65
CA VAL A 699 -7.08 -17.97 -6.83
C VAL A 699 -6.26 -16.82 -6.30
N ALA A 700 -6.68 -15.60 -6.56
CA ALA A 700 -6.10 -14.43 -5.92
C ALA A 700 -6.41 -14.45 -4.41
N GLU A 701 -5.41 -14.73 -3.60
CA GLU A 701 -5.53 -14.75 -2.13
C GLU A 701 -5.14 -13.43 -1.51
N GLU A 702 -4.40 -12.60 -2.22
CA GLU A 702 -3.92 -11.30 -1.79
C GLU A 702 -3.79 -10.33 -2.96
N GLY A 703 -3.85 -9.05 -2.68
CA GLY A 703 -3.37 -7.99 -3.55
C GLY A 703 -2.32 -7.19 -2.80
N PHE A 704 -1.43 -6.51 -3.50
CA PHE A 704 -0.40 -5.72 -2.83
C PHE A 704 -1.02 -4.57 -2.01
N GLY A 705 -0.56 -4.37 -0.78
CA GLY A 705 -1.23 -3.58 0.25
C GLY A 705 -1.58 -2.16 -0.17
N TRP A 706 -0.61 -1.35 -0.61
CA TRP A 706 -0.90 0.02 -1.03
C TRP A 706 -1.68 0.12 -2.34
N THR A 707 -1.62 -0.91 -3.22
CA THR A 707 -2.43 -0.96 -4.44
C THR A 707 -3.90 -1.24 -4.10
N ASN A 708 -4.16 -2.15 -3.16
CA ASN A 708 -5.49 -2.34 -2.59
C ASN A 708 -6.05 -1.02 -2.04
N THR A 709 -5.22 -0.26 -1.32
CA THR A 709 -5.58 1.05 -0.76
C THR A 709 -5.88 2.06 -1.85
N SER A 710 -4.97 2.23 -2.82
CA SER A 710 -5.14 3.21 -3.90
C SER A 710 -6.37 2.92 -4.74
N TYR A 711 -6.73 1.65 -4.91
CA TYR A 711 -7.97 1.25 -5.57
C TYR A 711 -9.20 1.75 -4.80
N LEU A 712 -9.28 1.46 -3.49
CA LEU A 712 -10.42 1.89 -2.67
C LEU A 712 -10.52 3.42 -2.57
N LEU A 713 -9.40 4.10 -2.36
CA LEU A 713 -9.38 5.55 -2.27
C LEU A 713 -9.66 6.22 -3.61
N GLY A 714 -9.10 5.71 -4.72
CA GLY A 714 -9.35 6.21 -6.05
C GLY A 714 -10.84 6.17 -6.43
N LEU A 715 -11.54 5.11 -6.03
CA LEU A 715 -12.98 4.99 -6.26
C LEU A 715 -13.80 6.09 -5.58
N LYS A 716 -13.32 6.72 -4.51
CA LYS A 716 -14.03 7.83 -3.83
C LYS A 716 -14.14 9.09 -4.67
N TYR A 717 -13.21 9.29 -5.59
CA TYR A 717 -13.24 10.43 -6.52
C TYR A 717 -14.17 10.18 -7.71
N LEU A 718 -14.58 8.93 -7.93
CA LEU A 718 -15.30 8.51 -9.13
C LEU A 718 -16.81 8.50 -8.93
N ASN A 719 -17.53 9.04 -9.91
CA ASN A 719 -18.98 9.01 -9.93
C ASN A 719 -19.52 7.70 -10.57
N ARG A 720 -20.85 7.53 -10.55
CA ARG A 720 -21.53 6.33 -11.09
C ARG A 720 -21.23 6.05 -12.56
N TYR A 721 -20.96 7.07 -13.36
CA TYR A 721 -20.63 6.90 -14.79
C TYR A 721 -19.25 6.30 -14.95
N CYS A 722 -18.27 6.77 -14.16
CA CYS A 722 -16.93 6.20 -14.09
C CYS A 722 -16.99 4.72 -13.66
N ILE A 723 -17.72 4.39 -12.59
CA ILE A 723 -17.85 3.01 -12.10
C ILE A 723 -18.47 2.10 -13.17
N ARG A 724 -19.47 2.60 -13.89
CA ARG A 724 -20.07 1.85 -14.99
C ARG A 724 -19.11 1.62 -16.16
N ALA A 725 -18.28 2.61 -16.48
CA ALA A 725 -17.28 2.50 -17.51
C ALA A 725 -16.18 1.51 -17.12
N LEU A 726 -15.71 1.57 -15.87
CA LEU A 726 -14.71 0.62 -15.30
C LEU A 726 -15.22 -0.82 -15.33
N ASN A 727 -16.48 -1.07 -14.95
CA ASN A 727 -17.08 -2.41 -15.02
C ASN A 727 -17.17 -2.97 -16.46
N ASN A 728 -17.03 -2.13 -17.48
CA ASN A 728 -16.96 -2.52 -18.89
C ASN A 728 -15.55 -2.35 -19.45
N CYS A 729 -14.54 -2.13 -18.63
CA CYS A 729 -13.15 -1.90 -19.02
C CYS A 729 -13.01 -0.85 -20.14
N ILE A 730 -13.73 0.28 -20.04
CA ILE A 730 -13.64 1.39 -20.99
C ILE A 730 -12.33 2.13 -20.74
N ALA A 731 -11.42 2.12 -21.70
CA ALA A 731 -10.13 2.77 -21.61
C ALA A 731 -10.24 4.29 -21.37
N PRO A 732 -9.31 4.91 -20.62
CA PRO A 732 -9.35 6.33 -20.29
C PRO A 732 -9.48 7.23 -21.52
N THR A 733 -8.70 6.98 -22.56
CA THR A 733 -8.77 7.71 -23.84
C THR A 733 -10.19 7.72 -24.41
N LEU A 734 -10.77 6.53 -24.56
CA LEU A 734 -12.11 6.38 -25.09
C LEU A 734 -13.19 6.98 -24.17
N PHE A 735 -13.00 6.89 -22.84
CA PHE A 735 -13.92 7.45 -21.87
C PHE A 735 -13.94 8.98 -21.96
N PHE A 736 -12.77 9.62 -21.94
CA PHE A 736 -12.64 11.07 -21.97
C PHE A 736 -13.00 11.68 -23.33
N GLU A 737 -12.72 11.00 -24.45
CA GLU A 737 -13.14 11.42 -25.79
C GLU A 737 -14.67 11.50 -25.94
N ARG A 738 -15.40 10.65 -25.21
CA ARG A 738 -16.87 10.57 -25.27
C ARG A 738 -17.58 11.47 -24.27
N LEU A 739 -16.86 12.23 -23.46
CA LEU A 739 -17.45 13.20 -22.56
C LEU A 739 -18.13 14.32 -23.36
N LEU A 740 -19.33 14.70 -22.93
CA LEU A 740 -19.98 15.90 -23.44
C LEU A 740 -19.20 17.15 -22.93
N ASP A 741 -19.23 18.23 -23.68
CA ASP A 741 -18.49 19.46 -23.32
C ASP A 741 -18.81 19.95 -21.91
N LYS A 742 -20.07 19.89 -21.50
CA LYS A 742 -20.51 20.25 -20.15
C LYS A 742 -19.94 19.35 -19.04
N ASP A 743 -19.52 18.13 -19.35
CA ASP A 743 -19.01 17.17 -18.37
C ASP A 743 -17.47 17.17 -18.32
N ARG A 744 -16.82 17.90 -19.24
CA ARG A 744 -15.35 17.92 -19.33
C ARG A 744 -14.71 18.66 -18.16
N GLU A 745 -15.34 19.73 -17.67
CA GLU A 745 -14.87 20.47 -16.48
C GLU A 745 -14.80 19.58 -15.23
N ASP A 746 -15.73 18.62 -15.11
CA ASP A 746 -15.78 17.64 -14.01
C ASP A 746 -14.52 16.74 -13.96
N PHE A 747 -13.73 16.73 -15.02
CA PHE A 747 -12.47 15.97 -15.14
C PHE A 747 -11.24 16.89 -15.34
N GLY A 748 -11.37 18.18 -15.02
CA GLY A 748 -10.26 19.13 -15.09
C GLY A 748 -9.85 19.54 -16.52
N PHE A 749 -10.60 19.12 -17.55
CA PHE A 749 -10.40 19.61 -18.90
C PHE A 749 -11.04 21.00 -18.99
N GLY A 750 -10.23 22.07 -19.11
CA GLY A 750 -10.73 23.42 -19.37
C GLY A 750 -11.52 23.46 -20.70
N ASN A 751 -12.33 24.52 -20.86
CA ASN A 751 -12.99 24.79 -22.14
C ASN A 751 -11.91 24.85 -23.24
N LEU A 752 -11.87 23.81 -24.07
CA LEU A 752 -11.11 23.88 -25.31
C LEU A 752 -11.79 24.98 -26.14
N THR A 753 -11.24 26.20 -26.10
CA THR A 753 -11.43 27.10 -27.24
C THR A 753 -10.90 26.34 -28.43
N VAL A 754 -11.82 25.95 -29.31
CA VAL A 754 -11.50 25.36 -30.61
C VAL A 754 -10.59 26.32 -31.32
N SER A 755 -9.28 26.11 -31.25
CA SER A 755 -8.37 26.68 -32.22
C SER A 755 -8.42 25.73 -33.42
N ASP A 756 -9.18 26.15 -34.41
CA ASP A 756 -9.05 25.61 -35.75
C ASP A 756 -7.57 25.56 -36.14
N ASN A 757 -7.02 24.36 -36.26
CA ASN A 757 -5.84 24.14 -37.06
C ASN A 757 -6.01 22.84 -37.81
N HIS A 758 -6.12 23.01 -39.10
CA HIS A 758 -6.16 22.04 -40.19
C HIS A 758 -4.98 21.03 -40.18
#